data_ebfeeb1d978d9b4a187ffed3ce6efa7e
#
_entry.id   ebfeeb1d978d9b4a187ffed3ce6efa7e
#
_cell.length_a   1.000
_cell.length_b   1.000
_cell.length_c   1.000
_cell.angle_alpha   90.00
_cell.angle_beta   90.00
_cell.angle_gamma   90.00
#
_symmetry.space_group_name_H-M   'P 1'
#
loop_
_entity.id
_entity.type
_entity.pdbx_description
1 polymer ?
#
loop_
_entity_poly.entity_id
_entity_poly.type
_entity_poly.pdbx_seq_one_letter_code
_entity_poly.pdbx_strand_id
1 'polypeptide(L)'
;MLSTRLPLLRSAFALQKRLATAHGSSPKMPRILCVAEKPSIAKAVAEHLSGGQMRSNRAPNCQYTYNYEFTYDFGSRWGHCNVVMTSVVGHLKHLDFDQPNTKYWTSCDPATLFDTSVAQQVYPDKKHIAKNIELQARGARALYIWTDCDREGEHIGTEIRVEAFKSNPRIEVKRARFSNIERAHVLMAARRPVDLDERQAQAVEARIELDLRIGAAFTRLQTLQLRPVIERVHGDKEIISYGSCQFPTLGFVVERYFRVRNFVPETFWNIKVAHVKDGVKVNFNWKRVHLFDRMAVTIIYERCLAARYAKVTKMQKKPTSKWKPLPLTTVELQKMGSRFLRMDSQAVMTAAEALYQRGWISYPRTETDQFDKDIDLRRIIEKQQPDQAWGAFAQHLLNGGFSQPRSGRNNDHAHPPIHPVNYTTRQALQNDNERRVYEFVVRRFLACCSLDAKGEATDIDILYGSETFNAHGLRVLERNYLDVYPYDKWESSQQLPHFDVGEQFEPAEALMGEGQTSPPGYLTEPELIALMDANGIGTDATMAEHIAKIKARSYVMTRSRGDGGGRGSGEEPGGRGGRGGRGRGRGRGGAAASSRGGGGGGNEELIPSTLGVALVMGYDEFGFETSLSKPFLRKQMEEQMRAICAGTMTKNDVVQASIHQYRNVFARTTANLGLLKNAMRKYVLNEPVQRRT
;
A
#
# COMPACT_ATOMS: atom_id res chain seq x y z
N MET A 1 -70.40 79.08 -8.03
CA MET A 1 -71.18 78.03 -7.42
C MET A 1 -70.38 76.75 -7.49
N LEU A 2 -69.74 76.48 -6.40
CA LEU A 2 -69.85 75.26 -5.61
C LEU A 2 -69.62 73.96 -6.37
N SER A 3 -68.53 73.49 -6.17
CA SER A 3 -68.15 72.33 -5.34
C SER A 3 -68.11 71.00 -6.11
N THR A 4 -66.94 70.53 -6.40
CA THR A 4 -66.56 69.11 -6.31
C THR A 4 -65.03 68.94 -6.46
N ARG A 5 -64.28 69.05 -5.36
CA ARG A 5 -62.92 68.57 -5.26
C ARG A 5 -62.81 67.81 -3.94
N LEU A 6 -62.88 66.53 -4.03
CA LEU A 6 -62.26 65.54 -3.12
C LEU A 6 -62.83 64.14 -3.44
N PRO A 7 -62.08 63.31 -4.10
CA PRO A 7 -61.62 62.11 -3.43
C PRO A 7 -60.21 61.56 -3.90
N LEU A 8 -59.30 62.41 -4.37
CA LEU A 8 -57.95 61.86 -4.86
C LEU A 8 -56.86 61.70 -3.79
N LEU A 9 -57.12 62.18 -2.55
CA LEU A 9 -56.14 62.08 -1.47
C LEU A 9 -56.23 60.80 -0.60
N ARG A 10 -57.30 60.02 -0.69
CA ARG A 10 -57.40 58.72 0.06
C ARG A 10 -56.81 57.53 -0.66
N SER A 11 -56.66 57.56 -1.97
CA SER A 11 -56.06 56.46 -2.73
C SER A 11 -54.54 56.50 -2.69
N ALA A 12 -53.86 57.62 -2.53
CA ALA A 12 -52.45 57.75 -2.43
C ALA A 12 -51.88 57.19 -1.06
N PHE A 13 -52.63 57.39 0.04
CA PHE A 13 -52.27 56.88 1.35
C PHE A 13 -52.46 55.33 1.48
N ALA A 14 -53.45 54.77 0.75
CA ALA A 14 -53.68 53.33 0.72
C ALA A 14 -52.62 52.59 -0.16
N LEU A 15 -52.11 53.24 -1.23
CA LEU A 15 -51.05 52.70 -2.05
C LEU A 15 -49.67 52.74 -1.36
N GLN A 16 -49.40 53.84 -0.61
CA GLN A 16 -48.17 53.94 0.18
C GLN A 16 -48.13 52.96 1.36
N LYS A 17 -49.28 52.63 1.99
CA LYS A 17 -49.32 51.55 3.01
C LYS A 17 -49.22 50.15 2.44
N ARG A 18 -49.61 49.90 1.18
CA ARG A 18 -49.39 48.60 0.51
C ARG A 18 -47.96 48.42 -0.01
N LEU A 19 -47.23 49.50 -0.29
CA LEU A 19 -45.84 49.50 -0.67
C LEU A 19 -44.89 49.39 0.56
N ALA A 20 -45.36 49.82 1.74
CA ALA A 20 -44.57 49.73 2.98
C ALA A 20 -44.65 48.35 3.70
N THR A 21 -45.53 47.41 3.26
CA THR A 21 -45.64 46.05 3.79
C THR A 21 -44.97 44.98 2.91
N ALA A 22 -44.39 45.39 1.78
CA ALA A 22 -43.42 44.55 1.07
C ALA A 22 -42.02 44.77 1.67
N HIS A 23 -41.86 44.55 2.97
CA HIS A 23 -40.56 44.27 3.53
C HIS A 23 -40.11 42.94 2.94
N GLY A 24 -39.40 43.02 1.84
CA GLY A 24 -38.66 41.92 1.30
C GLY A 24 -37.79 41.36 2.41
N SER A 25 -38.12 40.15 2.87
CA SER A 25 -37.17 39.34 3.60
C SER A 25 -35.91 39.32 2.75
N SER A 26 -34.82 39.89 3.25
CA SER A 26 -33.53 39.78 2.63
C SER A 26 -33.35 38.32 2.21
N PRO A 27 -33.00 38.01 0.96
CA PRO A 27 -32.91 36.64 0.52
C PRO A 27 -31.97 35.93 1.50
N LYS A 28 -32.50 34.96 2.28
CA LYS A 28 -31.69 34.18 3.20
C LYS A 28 -30.55 33.58 2.39
N MET A 29 -29.32 33.87 2.79
CA MET A 29 -28.15 33.30 2.15
C MET A 29 -28.34 31.79 2.02
N PRO A 30 -28.09 31.18 0.85
CA PRO A 30 -28.26 29.77 0.66
C PRO A 30 -27.34 28.98 1.61
N ARG A 31 -27.82 27.86 2.11
CA ARG A 31 -27.05 26.99 3.00
C ARG A 31 -26.44 25.85 2.22
N ILE A 32 -25.15 25.59 2.42
CA ILE A 32 -24.39 24.46 1.85
C ILE A 32 -23.96 23.53 2.97
N LEU A 33 -24.27 22.25 2.82
CA LEU A 33 -23.74 21.20 3.69
C LEU A 33 -22.48 20.63 3.06
N CYS A 34 -21.35 20.78 3.73
CA CYS A 34 -20.08 20.16 3.37
C CYS A 34 -19.83 18.95 4.28
N VAL A 35 -19.46 17.80 3.71
CA VAL A 35 -19.18 16.58 4.48
C VAL A 35 -17.85 16.01 4.06
N ALA A 36 -16.89 15.94 5.01
CA ALA A 36 -15.58 15.34 4.80
C ALA A 36 -15.55 13.87 5.25
N GLU A 37 -14.59 13.11 4.74
CA GLU A 37 -14.41 11.70 5.10
C GLU A 37 -13.93 11.51 6.54
N LYS A 38 -13.12 12.45 7.07
CA LYS A 38 -12.46 12.36 8.38
C LYS A 38 -12.63 13.68 9.15
N PRO A 39 -12.72 13.64 10.49
CA PRO A 39 -12.85 14.85 11.31
C PRO A 39 -11.68 15.83 11.15
N SER A 40 -10.45 15.33 10.97
CA SER A 40 -9.25 16.15 10.71
C SER A 40 -9.37 16.96 9.41
N ILE A 41 -9.83 16.31 8.33
CA ILE A 41 -10.06 16.94 7.04
C ILE A 41 -11.16 18.01 7.14
N ALA A 42 -12.30 17.68 7.80
CA ALA A 42 -13.38 18.66 8.00
C ALA A 42 -12.90 19.91 8.71
N LYS A 43 -12.10 19.76 9.77
CA LYS A 43 -11.53 20.87 10.52
C LYS A 43 -10.60 21.71 9.64
N ALA A 44 -9.63 21.08 8.97
CA ALA A 44 -8.65 21.78 8.14
C ALA A 44 -9.32 22.53 6.97
N VAL A 45 -10.27 21.89 6.27
CA VAL A 45 -11.02 22.53 5.18
C VAL A 45 -11.86 23.71 5.71
N ALA A 46 -12.54 23.55 6.84
CA ALA A 46 -13.31 24.64 7.46
C ALA A 46 -12.40 25.82 7.88
N GLU A 47 -11.23 25.57 8.46
CA GLU A 47 -10.24 26.59 8.79
C GLU A 47 -9.76 27.36 7.55
N HIS A 48 -9.47 26.65 6.45
CA HIS A 48 -9.01 27.27 5.22
C HIS A 48 -10.10 28.10 4.51
N LEU A 49 -11.33 27.58 4.43
CA LEU A 49 -12.44 28.27 3.79
C LEU A 49 -12.93 29.48 4.60
N SER A 50 -12.98 29.37 5.94
CA SER A 50 -13.41 30.46 6.81
C SER A 50 -12.33 31.50 7.07
N GLY A 51 -11.05 31.24 6.70
CA GLY A 51 -9.91 32.05 7.15
C GLY A 51 -9.70 32.01 8.66
N GLY A 52 -10.13 30.93 9.32
CA GLY A 52 -10.06 30.73 10.77
C GLY A 52 -11.30 31.27 11.54
N GLN A 53 -12.24 31.92 10.86
CA GLN A 53 -13.45 32.48 11.49
C GLN A 53 -14.62 31.50 11.36
N MET A 54 -14.68 30.54 12.24
CA MET A 54 -15.73 29.53 12.29
C MET A 54 -16.24 29.27 13.69
N ARG A 55 -17.54 28.95 13.80
CA ARG A 55 -18.14 28.46 15.05
C ARG A 55 -18.12 26.93 15.03
N SER A 56 -17.61 26.33 16.10
CA SER A 56 -17.51 24.88 16.24
C SER A 56 -18.54 24.39 17.25
N ASN A 57 -19.44 23.51 16.82
CA ASN A 57 -20.44 22.86 17.65
C ASN A 57 -20.27 21.35 17.54
N ARG A 58 -20.31 20.63 18.69
CA ARG A 58 -20.28 19.17 18.64
C ARG A 58 -21.57 18.63 18.02
N ALA A 59 -21.46 17.68 17.11
CA ALA A 59 -22.63 17.02 16.55
C ALA A 59 -23.38 16.23 17.64
N PRO A 60 -24.72 16.23 17.65
CA PRO A 60 -25.51 15.58 18.70
C PRO A 60 -25.15 14.12 18.85
N ASN A 61 -24.87 13.70 20.11
CA ASN A 61 -24.51 12.33 20.48
C ASN A 61 -23.25 11.77 19.78
N CYS A 62 -22.38 12.63 19.25
CA CYS A 62 -21.12 12.25 18.61
C CYS A 62 -19.94 12.70 19.48
N GLN A 63 -18.99 11.79 19.75
CA GLN A 63 -17.81 12.10 20.54
C GLN A 63 -16.78 12.92 19.77
N TYR A 64 -16.55 12.59 18.51
CA TYR A 64 -15.47 13.13 17.68
C TYR A 64 -15.92 13.93 16.47
N THR A 65 -17.21 13.97 16.17
CA THR A 65 -17.75 14.70 15.00
C THR A 65 -18.25 16.09 15.44
N TYR A 66 -17.84 17.11 14.70
CA TYR A 66 -18.20 18.49 14.89
C TYR A 66 -18.90 19.05 13.66
N ASN A 67 -19.74 20.06 13.87
CA ASN A 67 -20.30 20.92 12.83
C ASN A 67 -19.60 22.28 12.94
N TYR A 68 -18.89 22.67 11.88
CA TYR A 68 -18.21 23.95 11.76
C TYR A 68 -19.09 24.88 10.91
N GLU A 69 -19.53 25.98 11.48
CA GLU A 69 -20.41 26.95 10.84
C GLU A 69 -19.63 28.21 10.47
N PHE A 70 -19.70 28.63 9.22
CA PHE A 70 -19.01 29.79 8.69
C PHE A 70 -19.71 30.28 7.39
N THR A 71 -19.26 31.41 6.83
CA THR A 71 -19.68 31.90 5.52
C THR A 71 -18.55 31.75 4.52
N TYR A 72 -18.89 31.40 3.29
CA TYR A 72 -17.92 31.28 2.20
C TYR A 72 -18.54 31.66 0.86
N ASP A 73 -17.74 32.29 -0.02
CA ASP A 73 -18.13 32.58 -1.41
C ASP A 73 -17.60 31.49 -2.36
N PHE A 74 -18.51 30.65 -2.84
CA PHE A 74 -18.21 29.59 -3.81
C PHE A 74 -18.14 30.12 -5.25
N GLY A 75 -18.16 31.42 -5.48
CA GLY A 75 -18.11 32.03 -6.81
C GLY A 75 -19.42 31.90 -7.58
N SER A 76 -19.33 31.79 -8.90
CA SER A 76 -20.49 31.88 -9.81
C SER A 76 -21.58 30.83 -9.58
N ARG A 77 -21.25 29.66 -9.01
CA ARG A 77 -22.23 28.57 -8.88
C ARG A 77 -23.22 28.80 -7.75
N TRP A 78 -22.73 29.10 -6.55
CA TRP A 78 -23.57 29.23 -5.36
C TRP A 78 -23.48 30.61 -4.71
N GLY A 79 -22.43 31.40 -5.03
CA GLY A 79 -22.18 32.71 -4.44
C GLY A 79 -21.86 32.65 -2.96
N HIS A 80 -22.20 33.71 -2.23
CA HIS A 80 -22.06 33.78 -0.78
C HIS A 80 -23.06 32.85 -0.08
N CYS A 81 -22.57 31.94 0.74
CA CYS A 81 -23.38 30.92 1.39
C CYS A 81 -23.05 30.79 2.89
N ASN A 82 -24.07 30.40 3.66
CA ASN A 82 -23.86 29.84 4.98
C ASN A 82 -23.41 28.37 4.83
N VAL A 83 -22.27 28.01 5.38
CA VAL A 83 -21.68 26.67 5.27
C VAL A 83 -21.76 25.96 6.61
N VAL A 84 -22.15 24.71 6.56
CA VAL A 84 -21.95 23.76 7.66
C VAL A 84 -21.02 22.67 7.17
N MET A 85 -19.83 22.61 7.74
CA MET A 85 -18.87 21.54 7.47
C MET A 85 -18.94 20.51 8.60
N THR A 86 -19.14 19.24 8.23
CA THR A 86 -19.12 18.11 9.16
C THR A 86 -18.28 16.97 8.58
N SER A 87 -18.21 15.82 9.27
CA SER A 87 -17.48 14.67 8.77
C SER A 87 -18.18 13.36 9.05
N VAL A 88 -17.84 12.37 8.26
CA VAL A 88 -17.97 10.95 8.62
C VAL A 88 -16.65 10.44 9.23
N VAL A 89 -16.58 9.14 9.50
CA VAL A 89 -15.36 8.43 9.94
C VAL A 89 -15.24 7.20 9.03
N GLY A 90 -14.84 7.43 7.79
CA GLY A 90 -14.87 6.42 6.73
C GLY A 90 -16.29 5.98 6.38
N HIS A 91 -16.47 4.75 5.90
CA HIS A 91 -17.79 4.21 5.52
C HIS A 91 -18.83 4.34 6.61
N LEU A 92 -20.03 4.83 6.26
CA LEU A 92 -21.18 4.88 7.16
C LEU A 92 -21.93 3.55 7.24
N LYS A 93 -21.85 2.77 6.16
CA LYS A 93 -22.64 1.55 5.99
C LYS A 93 -21.74 0.33 5.86
N HIS A 94 -22.29 -0.82 6.18
CA HIS A 94 -21.74 -2.12 5.86
C HIS A 94 -22.80 -2.95 5.13
N LEU A 95 -22.35 -3.88 4.33
CA LEU A 95 -23.20 -4.87 3.69
C LEU A 95 -23.28 -6.10 4.58
N ASP A 96 -24.48 -6.62 4.79
CA ASP A 96 -24.72 -7.87 5.53
C ASP A 96 -25.86 -8.66 4.89
N PHE A 97 -25.95 -9.95 5.22
CA PHE A 97 -27.04 -10.79 4.78
C PHE A 97 -28.35 -10.38 5.48
N ASP A 98 -29.42 -10.27 4.70
CA ASP A 98 -30.71 -9.77 5.18
C ASP A 98 -31.57 -10.86 5.84
N GLN A 99 -31.22 -12.14 5.68
CA GLN A 99 -32.02 -13.24 6.18
C GLN A 99 -31.63 -13.65 7.61
N PRO A 100 -32.59 -13.81 8.57
CA PRO A 100 -32.31 -14.16 9.96
C PRO A 100 -31.59 -15.51 10.14
N ASN A 101 -31.85 -16.47 9.26
CA ASN A 101 -31.23 -17.79 9.27
C ASN A 101 -29.73 -17.77 8.91
N THR A 102 -29.19 -16.66 8.43
CA THR A 102 -27.76 -16.55 8.14
C THR A 102 -26.91 -16.15 9.35
N LYS A 103 -27.53 -15.77 10.48
CA LYS A 103 -26.81 -15.29 11.68
C LYS A 103 -25.97 -16.40 12.35
N TYR A 104 -26.47 -17.62 12.38
CA TYR A 104 -25.74 -18.74 12.97
C TYR A 104 -25.06 -19.55 11.87
N TRP A 105 -23.84 -19.97 12.10
CA TRP A 105 -23.02 -20.65 11.08
C TRP A 105 -23.55 -22.01 10.66
N THR A 106 -24.28 -22.67 11.55
CA THR A 106 -24.90 -24.00 11.32
C THR A 106 -26.35 -23.93 10.85
N SER A 107 -26.93 -22.75 10.74
CA SER A 107 -28.36 -22.58 10.42
C SER A 107 -28.69 -22.66 8.92
N CYS A 108 -27.68 -22.56 8.05
CA CYS A 108 -27.84 -22.70 6.60
C CYS A 108 -26.63 -23.38 5.97
N ASP A 109 -26.82 -23.99 4.81
CA ASP A 109 -25.72 -24.47 3.99
C ASP A 109 -24.90 -23.25 3.53
N PRO A 110 -23.56 -23.22 3.75
CA PRO A 110 -22.72 -22.12 3.27
C PRO A 110 -22.84 -21.81 1.78
N ALA A 111 -23.22 -22.79 0.93
CA ALA A 111 -23.45 -22.58 -0.50
C ALA A 111 -24.60 -21.60 -0.79
N THR A 112 -25.61 -21.54 0.11
CA THR A 112 -26.75 -20.61 -0.08
C THR A 112 -26.36 -19.14 0.03
N LEU A 113 -25.23 -18.83 0.67
CA LEU A 113 -24.76 -17.46 0.86
C LEU A 113 -24.38 -16.77 -0.45
N PHE A 114 -24.14 -17.52 -1.52
CA PHE A 114 -23.93 -16.94 -2.85
C PHE A 114 -25.19 -16.29 -3.41
N ASP A 115 -26.38 -16.74 -3.03
CA ASP A 115 -27.69 -16.27 -3.55
C ASP A 115 -28.50 -15.47 -2.53
N THR A 116 -28.14 -15.57 -1.25
CA THR A 116 -28.88 -14.89 -0.18
C THR A 116 -28.90 -13.38 -0.40
N SER A 117 -30.07 -12.75 -0.19
CA SER A 117 -30.20 -11.29 -0.28
C SER A 117 -29.26 -10.58 0.71
N VAL A 118 -28.72 -9.46 0.27
CA VAL A 118 -27.84 -8.61 1.09
C VAL A 118 -28.43 -7.21 1.19
N ALA A 119 -28.25 -6.57 2.34
CA ALA A 119 -28.74 -5.23 2.61
C ALA A 119 -27.64 -4.35 3.19
N GLN A 120 -27.62 -3.09 2.77
CA GLN A 120 -26.77 -2.08 3.37
C GLN A 120 -27.39 -1.55 4.66
N GLN A 121 -26.63 -1.61 5.75
CA GLN A 121 -27.02 -1.13 7.06
C GLN A 121 -26.01 -0.13 7.59
N VAL A 122 -26.49 0.92 8.28
CA VAL A 122 -25.61 1.87 8.97
C VAL A 122 -24.99 1.17 10.16
N TYR A 123 -23.67 1.28 10.30
CA TYR A 123 -22.96 0.75 11.47
C TYR A 123 -23.59 1.26 12.78
N PRO A 124 -23.80 0.40 13.79
CA PRO A 124 -24.45 0.79 15.05
C PRO A 124 -23.82 2.02 15.73
N ASP A 125 -22.50 2.10 15.72
CA ASP A 125 -21.71 3.17 16.30
C ASP A 125 -21.72 4.46 15.44
N LYS A 126 -22.14 4.38 14.16
CA LYS A 126 -22.20 5.53 13.22
C LYS A 126 -23.61 6.08 13.00
N LYS A 127 -24.64 5.51 13.64
CA LYS A 127 -26.04 5.97 13.52
C LYS A 127 -26.21 7.46 13.86
N HIS A 128 -25.44 7.96 14.84
CA HIS A 128 -25.49 9.37 15.23
C HIS A 128 -24.91 10.28 14.16
N ILE A 129 -23.86 9.84 13.47
CA ILE A 129 -23.24 10.58 12.34
C ILE A 129 -24.22 10.64 11.17
N ALA A 130 -24.83 9.50 10.79
CA ALA A 130 -25.83 9.44 9.74
C ALA A 130 -27.02 10.38 10.06
N LYS A 131 -27.49 10.38 11.30
CA LYS A 131 -28.57 11.28 11.75
C LYS A 131 -28.16 12.75 11.72
N ASN A 132 -26.92 13.07 12.05
CA ASN A 132 -26.40 14.45 11.92
C ASN A 132 -26.44 14.91 10.46
N ILE A 133 -26.01 14.09 9.50
CA ILE A 133 -26.05 14.40 8.07
C ILE A 133 -27.50 14.66 7.63
N GLU A 134 -28.43 13.79 8.00
CA GLU A 134 -29.85 13.96 7.72
C GLU A 134 -30.39 15.30 8.25
N LEU A 135 -30.05 15.64 9.50
CA LEU A 135 -30.47 16.90 10.12
C LEU A 135 -29.87 18.13 9.42
N GLN A 136 -28.59 18.10 9.10
CA GLN A 136 -27.90 19.21 8.46
C GLN A 136 -28.29 19.40 6.99
N ALA A 137 -28.76 18.34 6.32
CA ALA A 137 -29.24 18.41 4.94
C ALA A 137 -30.59 19.12 4.81
N ARG A 138 -31.39 19.22 5.90
CA ARG A 138 -32.67 19.93 5.90
C ARG A 138 -32.46 21.40 5.53
N GLY A 139 -33.11 21.83 4.45
CA GLY A 139 -33.04 23.22 3.96
C GLY A 139 -31.67 23.61 3.37
N ALA A 140 -30.76 22.70 3.21
CA ALA A 140 -29.52 22.94 2.46
C ALA A 140 -29.82 22.92 0.95
N ARG A 141 -29.26 23.90 0.22
CA ARG A 141 -29.37 24.00 -1.24
C ARG A 141 -28.51 22.91 -1.92
N ALA A 142 -27.32 22.68 -1.38
CA ALA A 142 -26.40 21.68 -1.92
C ALA A 142 -25.68 20.90 -0.82
N LEU A 143 -25.33 19.68 -1.16
CA LEU A 143 -24.39 18.80 -0.45
C LEU A 143 -23.07 18.81 -1.20
N TYR A 144 -22.00 19.23 -0.54
CA TYR A 144 -20.66 19.26 -1.10
C TYR A 144 -19.77 18.27 -0.37
N ILE A 145 -19.37 17.22 -1.07
CA ILE A 145 -18.65 16.05 -0.53
C ILE A 145 -17.13 16.29 -0.62
N TRP A 146 -16.43 16.06 0.49
CA TRP A 146 -14.99 16.26 0.67
C TRP A 146 -14.33 14.96 1.15
N THR A 147 -14.51 13.89 0.37
CA THR A 147 -13.85 12.59 0.61
C THR A 147 -12.57 12.49 -0.19
N ASP A 148 -11.68 11.55 0.17
CA ASP A 148 -10.44 11.30 -0.55
C ASP A 148 -10.71 10.95 -2.03
N CYS A 149 -9.82 11.30 -2.95
CA CYS A 149 -10.08 11.20 -4.40
C CYS A 149 -9.80 9.80 -4.96
N ASP A 150 -10.17 8.75 -4.25
CA ASP A 150 -10.11 7.37 -4.68
C ASP A 150 -11.52 6.75 -4.83
N ARG A 151 -11.57 5.49 -5.23
CA ARG A 151 -12.84 4.77 -5.41
C ARG A 151 -13.62 4.63 -4.11
N GLU A 152 -12.92 4.44 -2.98
CA GLU A 152 -13.54 4.37 -1.65
C GLU A 152 -14.20 5.69 -1.29
N GLY A 153 -13.53 6.82 -1.55
CA GLY A 153 -14.08 8.15 -1.34
C GLY A 153 -15.31 8.44 -2.21
N GLU A 154 -15.37 7.93 -3.45
CA GLU A 154 -16.57 8.02 -4.28
C GLU A 154 -17.72 7.20 -3.67
N HIS A 155 -17.45 6.00 -3.17
CA HIS A 155 -18.46 5.18 -2.53
C HIS A 155 -18.95 5.78 -1.20
N ILE A 156 -18.04 6.26 -0.35
CA ILE A 156 -18.41 7.00 0.89
C ILE A 156 -19.27 8.22 0.54
N GLY A 157 -18.94 8.93 -0.55
CA GLY A 157 -19.75 10.04 -1.06
C GLY A 157 -21.18 9.63 -1.40
N THR A 158 -21.37 8.46 -2.01
CA THR A 158 -22.73 7.94 -2.29
C THR A 158 -23.49 7.57 -1.02
N GLU A 159 -22.81 7.00 -0.01
CA GLU A 159 -23.43 6.72 1.29
C GLU A 159 -23.89 7.99 2.00
N ILE A 160 -23.08 9.05 1.98
CA ILE A 160 -23.43 10.39 2.52
C ILE A 160 -24.65 10.96 1.79
N ARG A 161 -24.67 10.89 0.46
CA ARG A 161 -25.80 11.32 -0.37
C ARG A 161 -27.11 10.62 0.01
N VAL A 162 -27.07 9.29 0.18
CA VAL A 162 -28.24 8.50 0.56
C VAL A 162 -28.80 8.97 1.92
N GLU A 163 -27.95 9.28 2.89
CA GLU A 163 -28.39 9.77 4.19
C GLU A 163 -28.98 11.20 4.08
N ALA A 164 -28.39 12.07 3.28
CA ALA A 164 -28.90 13.42 3.04
C ALA A 164 -30.28 13.42 2.32
N PHE A 165 -30.46 12.49 1.38
CA PHE A 165 -31.73 12.36 0.63
C PHE A 165 -32.92 11.97 1.50
N LYS A 166 -32.72 11.35 2.66
CA LYS A 166 -33.81 11.02 3.60
C LYS A 166 -34.57 12.25 4.06
N SER A 167 -33.93 13.41 4.18
CA SER A 167 -34.55 14.65 4.63
C SER A 167 -34.65 15.71 3.53
N ASN A 168 -33.86 15.61 2.46
CA ASN A 168 -33.88 16.57 1.35
C ASN A 168 -33.60 15.85 0.00
N PRO A 169 -34.61 15.21 -0.61
CA PRO A 169 -34.45 14.45 -1.85
C PRO A 169 -34.07 15.30 -3.07
N ARG A 170 -34.18 16.63 -2.99
CA ARG A 170 -33.89 17.55 -4.09
C ARG A 170 -32.56 18.30 -3.91
N ILE A 171 -31.74 17.91 -2.90
CA ILE A 171 -30.48 18.56 -2.64
C ILE A 171 -29.53 18.37 -3.85
N GLU A 172 -28.93 19.45 -4.31
CA GLU A 172 -27.87 19.35 -5.34
C GLU A 172 -26.63 18.68 -4.73
N VAL A 173 -26.10 17.66 -5.37
CA VAL A 173 -24.92 16.92 -4.87
C VAL A 173 -23.72 17.21 -5.75
N LYS A 174 -22.63 17.65 -5.14
CA LYS A 174 -21.34 17.91 -5.80
C LYS A 174 -20.19 17.40 -4.93
N ARG A 175 -19.04 17.24 -5.55
CA ARG A 175 -17.81 16.74 -4.96
C ARG A 175 -16.65 17.72 -5.15
N ALA A 176 -15.83 17.90 -4.14
CA ALA A 176 -14.56 18.58 -4.21
C ALA A 176 -13.45 17.55 -4.53
N ARG A 177 -12.63 17.81 -5.55
CA ARG A 177 -11.43 16.99 -5.83
C ARG A 177 -10.20 17.68 -5.28
N PHE A 178 -9.52 17.02 -4.36
CA PHE A 178 -8.30 17.51 -3.71
C PHE A 178 -7.34 16.34 -3.42
N SER A 179 -6.06 16.58 -3.59
CA SER A 179 -4.98 15.59 -3.36
C SER A 179 -4.08 15.97 -2.19
N ASN A 180 -4.30 17.14 -1.60
CA ASN A 180 -3.61 17.63 -0.40
C ASN A 180 -4.45 18.70 0.32
N ILE A 181 -4.07 19.03 1.55
CA ILE A 181 -4.80 19.95 2.42
C ILE A 181 -4.11 21.33 2.48
N GLU A 182 -3.35 21.69 1.45
CA GLU A 182 -2.83 23.07 1.36
C GLU A 182 -3.96 24.06 1.07
N ARG A 183 -3.92 25.23 1.73
CA ARG A 183 -4.97 26.25 1.61
C ARG A 183 -5.30 26.63 0.17
N ALA A 184 -4.28 26.86 -0.65
CA ALA A 184 -4.49 27.24 -2.07
C ALA A 184 -5.23 26.13 -2.84
N HIS A 185 -4.86 24.87 -2.61
CA HIS A 185 -5.48 23.71 -3.24
C HIS A 185 -6.92 23.50 -2.77
N VAL A 186 -7.19 23.63 -1.46
CA VAL A 186 -8.55 23.57 -0.89
C VAL A 186 -9.44 24.66 -1.46
N LEU A 187 -8.95 25.92 -1.55
CA LEU A 187 -9.71 27.03 -2.13
C LEU A 187 -10.02 26.81 -3.62
N MET A 188 -9.08 26.23 -4.36
CA MET A 188 -9.30 25.86 -5.77
C MET A 188 -10.34 24.76 -5.91
N ALA A 189 -10.25 23.69 -5.11
CA ALA A 189 -11.23 22.59 -5.09
C ALA A 189 -12.63 23.09 -4.71
N ALA A 190 -12.74 24.02 -3.75
CA ALA A 190 -14.02 24.61 -3.35
C ALA A 190 -14.73 25.34 -4.49
N ARG A 191 -13.99 25.94 -5.42
CA ARG A 191 -14.54 26.70 -6.56
C ARG A 191 -14.76 25.88 -7.82
N ARG A 192 -14.32 24.62 -7.85
CA ARG A 192 -14.41 23.70 -9.00
C ARG A 192 -15.12 22.40 -8.63
N PRO A 193 -16.42 22.47 -8.24
CA PRO A 193 -17.19 21.28 -7.91
C PRO A 193 -17.39 20.39 -9.14
N VAL A 194 -17.24 19.07 -8.94
CA VAL A 194 -17.52 18.03 -9.92
C VAL A 194 -18.69 17.15 -9.47
N ASP A 195 -19.15 16.26 -10.31
CA ASP A 195 -20.11 15.22 -9.93
C ASP A 195 -19.42 14.02 -9.28
N LEU A 196 -20.17 13.22 -8.51
CA LEU A 196 -19.69 11.92 -8.04
C LEU A 196 -19.52 10.96 -9.22
N ASP A 197 -18.48 10.14 -9.17
CA ASP A 197 -18.25 9.07 -10.14
C ASP A 197 -18.98 7.80 -9.70
N GLU A 198 -20.20 7.62 -10.23
CA GLU A 198 -21.04 6.47 -9.92
C GLU A 198 -20.39 5.12 -10.31
N ARG A 199 -19.55 5.10 -11.36
CA ARG A 199 -18.90 3.87 -11.81
C ARG A 199 -17.85 3.41 -10.82
N GLN A 200 -17.06 4.33 -10.29
CA GLN A 200 -16.09 4.03 -9.24
C GLN A 200 -16.80 3.55 -7.96
N ALA A 201 -17.88 4.19 -7.55
CA ALA A 201 -18.70 3.76 -6.42
C ALA A 201 -19.26 2.34 -6.63
N GLN A 202 -19.81 2.06 -7.81
CA GLN A 202 -20.34 0.73 -8.16
C GLN A 202 -19.25 -0.36 -8.18
N ALA A 203 -18.02 -0.05 -8.58
CA ALA A 203 -16.92 -0.99 -8.53
C ALA A 203 -16.57 -1.38 -7.09
N VAL A 204 -16.57 -0.42 -6.16
CA VAL A 204 -16.37 -0.69 -4.72
C VAL A 204 -17.53 -1.52 -4.15
N GLU A 205 -18.78 -1.18 -4.49
CA GLU A 205 -19.95 -1.96 -4.07
C GLU A 205 -19.88 -3.41 -4.56
N ALA A 206 -19.49 -3.63 -5.83
CA ALA A 206 -19.30 -4.98 -6.38
C ALA A 206 -18.25 -5.76 -5.58
N ARG A 207 -17.12 -5.12 -5.27
CA ARG A 207 -16.05 -5.72 -4.48
C ARG A 207 -16.51 -6.09 -3.07
N ILE A 208 -17.18 -5.17 -2.37
CA ILE A 208 -17.69 -5.41 -1.01
C ILE A 208 -18.69 -6.59 -1.01
N GLU A 209 -19.58 -6.64 -2.00
CA GLU A 209 -20.55 -7.72 -2.12
C GLU A 209 -19.87 -9.07 -2.39
N LEU A 210 -18.93 -9.13 -3.30
CA LEU A 210 -18.17 -10.34 -3.61
C LEU A 210 -17.33 -10.80 -2.43
N ASP A 211 -16.63 -9.89 -1.76
CA ASP A 211 -15.81 -10.22 -0.59
C ASP A 211 -16.68 -10.74 0.57
N LEU A 212 -17.90 -10.21 0.76
CA LEU A 212 -18.86 -10.71 1.75
C LEU A 212 -19.33 -12.13 1.41
N ARG A 213 -19.87 -12.34 0.21
CA ARG A 213 -20.47 -13.62 -0.19
C ARG A 213 -19.43 -14.74 -0.23
N ILE A 214 -18.33 -14.51 -0.93
CA ILE A 214 -17.25 -15.47 -1.10
C ILE A 214 -16.55 -15.72 0.25
N GLY A 215 -16.23 -14.64 0.96
CA GLY A 215 -15.58 -14.71 2.27
C GLY A 215 -16.40 -15.49 3.30
N ALA A 216 -17.70 -15.23 3.39
CA ALA A 216 -18.59 -15.92 4.32
C ALA A 216 -18.77 -17.40 3.95
N ALA A 217 -19.04 -17.71 2.66
CA ALA A 217 -19.25 -19.08 2.20
C ALA A 217 -18.03 -19.98 2.49
N PHE A 218 -16.84 -19.57 2.04
CA PHE A 218 -15.63 -20.37 2.25
C PHE A 218 -15.16 -20.38 3.71
N THR A 219 -15.28 -19.27 4.45
CA THR A 219 -14.91 -19.24 5.88
C THR A 219 -15.77 -20.21 6.68
N ARG A 220 -17.09 -20.24 6.45
CA ARG A 220 -18.00 -21.18 7.15
C ARG A 220 -17.70 -22.63 6.77
N LEU A 221 -17.56 -22.91 5.47
CA LEU A 221 -17.20 -24.26 4.99
C LEU A 221 -15.92 -24.75 5.66
N GLN A 222 -14.84 -23.97 5.58
CA GLN A 222 -13.53 -24.33 6.13
C GLN A 222 -13.60 -24.51 7.64
N THR A 223 -14.20 -23.57 8.36
CA THR A 223 -14.24 -23.64 9.82
C THR A 223 -15.08 -24.83 10.29
N LEU A 224 -16.25 -25.03 9.73
CA LEU A 224 -17.13 -26.14 10.13
C LEU A 224 -16.52 -27.51 9.79
N GLN A 225 -15.80 -27.65 8.69
CA GLN A 225 -15.27 -28.92 8.22
C GLN A 225 -13.84 -29.22 8.68
N LEU A 226 -13.00 -28.24 8.91
CA LEU A 226 -11.58 -28.42 9.22
C LEU A 226 -11.26 -28.23 10.70
N ARG A 227 -11.96 -27.31 11.41
CA ARG A 227 -11.74 -27.10 12.84
C ARG A 227 -11.82 -28.39 13.67
N PRO A 228 -12.81 -29.29 13.49
CA PRO A 228 -12.84 -30.53 14.24
C PRO A 228 -11.63 -31.44 14.05
N VAL A 229 -10.92 -31.30 12.91
CA VAL A 229 -9.70 -32.06 12.64
C VAL A 229 -8.50 -31.54 13.43
N ILE A 230 -8.42 -30.21 13.63
CA ILE A 230 -7.26 -29.53 14.24
C ILE A 230 -7.52 -29.05 15.68
N GLU A 231 -8.70 -29.33 16.24
CA GLU A 231 -9.15 -28.86 17.54
C GLU A 231 -8.16 -29.15 18.68
N ARG A 232 -7.50 -30.32 18.65
CA ARG A 232 -6.49 -30.72 19.64
C ARG A 232 -5.28 -29.80 19.70
N VAL A 233 -4.96 -29.11 18.59
CA VAL A 233 -3.77 -28.24 18.47
C VAL A 233 -4.16 -26.76 18.55
N HIS A 234 -5.27 -26.37 17.92
CA HIS A 234 -5.70 -24.97 17.79
C HIS A 234 -6.89 -24.58 18.69
N GLY A 235 -7.57 -25.56 19.29
CA GLY A 235 -8.74 -25.33 20.15
C GLY A 235 -10.06 -25.21 19.35
N ASP A 236 -11.16 -25.18 20.09
CA ASP A 236 -12.54 -25.23 19.59
C ASP A 236 -13.07 -23.88 19.02
N LYS A 237 -12.36 -22.79 19.28
CA LYS A 237 -12.75 -21.43 18.87
C LYS A 237 -12.03 -20.91 17.63
N GLU A 238 -11.09 -21.69 17.07
CA GLU A 238 -10.32 -21.26 15.90
C GLU A 238 -11.24 -21.03 14.69
N ILE A 239 -11.11 -19.87 14.08
CA ILE A 239 -11.80 -19.51 12.84
C ILE A 239 -10.83 -19.62 11.66
N ILE A 240 -11.07 -20.59 10.80
CA ILE A 240 -10.30 -20.80 9.57
C ILE A 240 -10.90 -19.91 8.50
N SER A 241 -10.48 -18.64 8.48
CA SER A 241 -11.08 -17.65 7.61
C SER A 241 -10.45 -17.63 6.22
N TYR A 242 -11.30 -17.43 5.22
CA TYR A 242 -10.92 -17.22 3.83
C TYR A 242 -11.01 -15.74 3.47
N GLY A 243 -10.17 -15.31 2.53
CA GLY A 243 -10.26 -14.02 1.88
C GLY A 243 -9.62 -14.06 0.49
N SER A 244 -10.31 -13.46 -0.48
CA SER A 244 -9.92 -13.50 -1.90
C SER A 244 -8.51 -12.95 -2.21
N CYS A 245 -8.03 -11.98 -1.44
CA CYS A 245 -6.66 -11.48 -1.51
C CYS A 245 -5.70 -12.20 -0.58
N GLN A 246 -6.17 -12.65 0.59
CA GLN A 246 -5.32 -13.20 1.65
C GLN A 246 -4.74 -14.56 1.28
N PHE A 247 -5.52 -15.40 0.61
CA PHE A 247 -5.10 -16.73 0.22
C PHE A 247 -4.01 -16.70 -0.87
N PRO A 248 -4.09 -15.93 -1.95
CA PRO A 248 -2.97 -15.77 -2.87
C PRO A 248 -1.73 -15.15 -2.21
N THR A 249 -1.91 -14.20 -1.29
CA THR A 249 -0.81 -13.62 -0.51
C THR A 249 -0.10 -14.70 0.32
N LEU A 250 -0.85 -15.56 0.99
CA LEU A 250 -0.33 -16.74 1.70
C LEU A 250 0.33 -17.73 0.74
N GLY A 251 -0.23 -17.93 -0.43
CA GLY A 251 0.28 -18.80 -1.48
C GLY A 251 1.72 -18.49 -1.89
N PHE A 252 2.04 -17.20 -2.07
CA PHE A 252 3.42 -16.76 -2.37
C PHE A 252 4.40 -17.11 -1.24
N VAL A 253 3.99 -16.96 0.02
CA VAL A 253 4.85 -17.28 1.18
C VAL A 253 5.12 -18.79 1.25
N VAL A 254 4.08 -19.62 1.07
CA VAL A 254 4.19 -21.08 1.11
C VAL A 254 5.01 -21.61 -0.07
N GLU A 255 4.83 -21.06 -1.28
CA GLU A 255 5.60 -21.44 -2.46
C GLU A 255 7.11 -21.17 -2.25
N ARG A 256 7.47 -19.97 -1.75
CA ARG A 256 8.86 -19.65 -1.44
C ARG A 256 9.41 -20.54 -0.32
N TYR A 257 8.60 -20.84 0.69
CA TYR A 257 8.99 -21.74 1.78
C TYR A 257 9.39 -23.11 1.27
N PHE A 258 8.58 -23.74 0.40
CA PHE A 258 8.92 -25.02 -0.18
C PHE A 258 10.11 -24.94 -1.14
N ARG A 259 10.25 -23.87 -1.89
CA ARG A 259 11.42 -23.65 -2.75
C ARG A 259 12.72 -23.61 -1.95
N VAL A 260 12.68 -23.07 -0.73
CA VAL A 260 13.83 -23.09 0.19
C VAL A 260 14.04 -24.49 0.81
N ARG A 261 12.97 -25.12 1.28
CA ARG A 261 13.03 -26.41 2.01
C ARG A 261 13.40 -27.58 1.10
N ASN A 262 12.97 -27.57 -0.13
CA ASN A 262 13.21 -28.64 -1.11
C ASN A 262 14.45 -28.36 -1.98
N PHE A 263 15.19 -27.31 -1.68
CA PHE A 263 16.40 -26.99 -2.43
C PHE A 263 17.47 -28.02 -2.18
N VAL A 264 18.05 -28.57 -3.27
CA VAL A 264 19.18 -29.49 -3.24
C VAL A 264 20.43 -28.73 -3.66
N PRO A 265 21.42 -28.54 -2.78
CA PRO A 265 22.66 -27.88 -3.14
C PRO A 265 23.45 -28.71 -4.16
N GLU A 266 23.96 -28.05 -5.18
CA GLU A 266 24.84 -28.63 -6.19
C GLU A 266 26.23 -28.01 -6.07
N THR A 267 27.29 -28.86 -6.12
CA THR A 267 28.67 -28.40 -6.10
C THR A 267 29.06 -27.85 -7.47
N PHE A 268 29.72 -26.71 -7.50
CA PHE A 268 30.26 -26.10 -8.71
C PHE A 268 31.73 -25.71 -8.53
N TRP A 269 32.42 -25.56 -9.66
CA TRP A 269 33.82 -25.12 -9.70
C TRP A 269 33.97 -23.88 -10.57
N ASN A 270 34.89 -23.01 -10.18
CA ASN A 270 35.23 -21.81 -10.91
C ASN A 270 36.73 -21.58 -10.95
N ILE A 271 37.20 -20.68 -11.82
CA ILE A 271 38.59 -20.26 -11.89
C ILE A 271 38.67 -18.80 -11.46
N LYS A 272 39.53 -18.50 -10.51
CA LYS A 272 39.82 -17.16 -10.02
C LYS A 272 41.22 -16.76 -10.46
N VAL A 273 41.37 -15.60 -11.07
CA VAL A 273 42.64 -15.06 -11.50
C VAL A 273 42.84 -13.69 -10.86
N ALA A 274 44.01 -13.44 -10.29
CA ALA A 274 44.36 -12.13 -9.78
C ALA A 274 45.76 -11.72 -10.24
N HIS A 275 45.94 -10.43 -10.43
CA HIS A 275 47.24 -9.84 -10.78
C HIS A 275 47.47 -8.58 -9.94
N VAL A 276 48.73 -8.26 -9.66
CA VAL A 276 49.11 -7.05 -8.95
C VAL A 276 49.82 -6.12 -9.94
N LYS A 277 49.22 -4.93 -10.19
CA LYS A 277 49.80 -3.88 -11.04
C LYS A 277 49.75 -2.57 -10.29
N ASP A 278 50.85 -1.83 -10.30
CA ASP A 278 51.00 -0.55 -9.61
C ASP A 278 50.63 -0.63 -8.10
N GLY A 279 50.89 -1.76 -7.45
CA GLY A 279 50.53 -2.01 -6.05
C GLY A 279 49.06 -2.34 -5.80
N VAL A 280 48.23 -2.40 -6.85
CA VAL A 280 46.79 -2.70 -6.76
C VAL A 280 46.55 -4.14 -7.18
N LYS A 281 45.91 -4.94 -6.30
CA LYS A 281 45.47 -6.30 -6.64
C LYS A 281 44.19 -6.23 -7.43
N VAL A 282 44.20 -6.68 -8.68
CA VAL A 282 43.04 -6.76 -9.59
C VAL A 282 42.57 -8.20 -9.65
N ASN A 283 41.30 -8.43 -9.31
CA ASN A 283 40.66 -9.74 -9.42
C ASN A 283 39.91 -9.82 -10.77
N PHE A 284 40.21 -10.83 -11.56
CA PHE A 284 39.56 -11.12 -12.82
C PHE A 284 38.56 -12.27 -12.64
N ASN A 285 37.28 -12.01 -12.90
CA ASN A 285 36.24 -12.99 -12.82
C ASN A 285 36.17 -13.82 -14.11
N TRP A 286 36.05 -15.14 -13.96
CA TRP A 286 35.87 -16.02 -15.10
C TRP A 286 34.55 -15.73 -15.82
N LYS A 287 34.59 -15.58 -17.15
CA LYS A 287 33.39 -15.18 -17.95
C LYS A 287 32.30 -16.26 -17.94
N ARG A 288 32.67 -17.55 -17.76
CA ARG A 288 31.69 -18.62 -17.58
C ARG A 288 31.07 -18.67 -16.19
N VAL A 289 31.52 -17.85 -15.27
CA VAL A 289 31.12 -17.77 -13.85
C VAL A 289 31.51 -19.07 -13.08
N HIS A 290 30.88 -20.20 -13.38
CA HIS A 290 31.19 -21.54 -12.83
C HIS A 290 30.63 -22.65 -13.72
N LEU A 291 31.09 -23.86 -13.53
CA LEU A 291 30.59 -25.09 -14.14
C LEU A 291 30.37 -26.16 -13.08
N PHE A 292 29.46 -27.10 -13.34
CA PHE A 292 29.12 -28.20 -12.42
C PHE A 292 29.93 -29.47 -12.66
N ASP A 293 30.80 -29.48 -13.66
CA ASP A 293 31.69 -30.57 -13.96
C ASP A 293 33.14 -30.25 -13.54
N ARG A 294 33.63 -30.92 -12.52
CA ARG A 294 34.99 -30.74 -11.97
C ARG A 294 36.04 -31.06 -13.00
N MET A 295 35.90 -32.17 -13.74
CA MET A 295 36.87 -32.61 -14.74
C MET A 295 37.06 -31.57 -15.84
N ALA A 296 35.93 -31.04 -16.36
CA ALA A 296 35.97 -29.99 -17.36
C ALA A 296 36.68 -28.72 -16.86
N VAL A 297 36.40 -28.31 -15.61
CA VAL A 297 37.09 -27.14 -15.01
C VAL A 297 38.57 -27.41 -14.78
N THR A 298 38.94 -28.61 -14.34
CA THR A 298 40.35 -29.01 -14.15
C THR A 298 41.12 -28.93 -15.47
N ILE A 299 40.59 -29.50 -16.56
CA ILE A 299 41.21 -29.44 -17.90
C ILE A 299 41.38 -27.99 -18.37
N ILE A 300 40.35 -27.15 -18.17
CA ILE A 300 40.42 -25.74 -18.52
C ILE A 300 41.46 -25.00 -17.69
N TYR A 301 41.52 -25.28 -16.40
CA TYR A 301 42.45 -24.69 -15.45
C TYR A 301 43.92 -25.06 -15.79
N GLU A 302 44.21 -26.34 -16.09
CA GLU A 302 45.52 -26.81 -16.53
C GLU A 302 45.98 -26.11 -17.82
N ARG A 303 45.04 -25.89 -18.80
CA ARG A 303 45.35 -25.17 -20.01
C ARG A 303 45.67 -23.68 -19.73
N CYS A 304 45.01 -23.09 -18.74
CA CYS A 304 45.33 -21.73 -18.31
C CYS A 304 46.76 -21.70 -17.71
N LEU A 305 47.09 -22.62 -16.80
CA LEU A 305 48.42 -22.68 -16.20
C LEU A 305 49.53 -22.95 -17.24
N ALA A 306 49.30 -23.82 -18.22
CA ALA A 306 50.22 -24.12 -19.31
C ALA A 306 50.52 -22.91 -20.20
N ALA A 307 49.58 -22.00 -20.33
CA ALA A 307 49.75 -20.76 -21.10
C ALA A 307 50.69 -19.76 -20.40
N ARG A 308 50.90 -19.89 -19.10
CA ARG A 308 51.72 -19.04 -18.20
C ARG A 308 51.35 -17.55 -18.18
N TYR A 309 51.14 -16.93 -19.34
CA TYR A 309 50.83 -15.50 -19.48
C TYR A 309 49.37 -15.28 -19.86
N ALA A 310 48.74 -14.32 -19.18
CA ALA A 310 47.47 -13.73 -19.57
C ALA A 310 47.72 -12.53 -20.47
N LYS A 311 46.86 -12.34 -21.53
CA LYS A 311 46.95 -11.23 -22.48
C LYS A 311 45.70 -10.36 -22.37
N VAL A 312 45.91 -9.06 -22.24
CA VAL A 312 44.79 -8.08 -22.27
C VAL A 312 44.21 -8.00 -23.68
N THR A 313 42.96 -8.35 -23.83
CA THR A 313 42.26 -8.33 -25.12
C THR A 313 41.40 -7.11 -25.30
N LYS A 314 40.95 -6.49 -24.20
CA LYS A 314 40.11 -5.29 -24.20
C LYS A 314 40.41 -4.45 -22.97
N MET A 315 40.51 -3.15 -23.15
CA MET A 315 40.51 -2.15 -22.11
C MET A 315 39.58 -1.03 -22.56
N GLN A 316 38.51 -0.79 -21.83
CA GLN A 316 37.52 0.21 -22.21
C GLN A 316 37.13 1.02 -20.99
N LYS A 317 37.27 2.35 -21.11
CA LYS A 317 36.69 3.31 -20.19
C LYS A 317 35.47 3.95 -20.85
N LYS A 318 34.35 3.99 -20.13
CA LYS A 318 33.12 4.59 -20.64
C LYS A 318 32.43 5.41 -19.55
N PRO A 319 31.86 6.58 -19.90
CA PRO A 319 31.00 7.29 -18.97
C PRO A 319 29.78 6.43 -18.65
N THR A 320 29.38 6.46 -17.40
CA THR A 320 28.19 5.74 -16.92
C THR A 320 27.41 6.65 -15.98
N SER A 321 26.12 6.42 -15.88
CA SER A 321 25.23 7.18 -14.99
C SER A 321 24.37 6.24 -14.18
N LYS A 322 24.13 6.59 -12.93
CA LYS A 322 23.09 5.97 -12.13
C LYS A 322 21.91 6.92 -12.05
N TRP A 323 20.79 6.47 -12.57
CA TRP A 323 19.60 7.29 -12.67
C TRP A 323 19.01 7.61 -11.30
N LYS A 324 18.62 8.85 -11.13
CA LYS A 324 17.84 9.31 -9.99
C LYS A 324 16.53 8.53 -9.88
N PRO A 325 15.96 8.40 -8.68
CA PRO A 325 14.73 7.62 -8.49
C PRO A 325 13.54 8.24 -9.23
N LEU A 326 12.54 7.40 -9.54
CA LEU A 326 11.23 7.85 -9.99
C LEU A 326 10.46 8.50 -8.83
N PRO A 327 9.50 9.38 -9.12
CA PRO A 327 8.56 9.87 -8.13
C PRO A 327 7.90 8.74 -7.34
N LEU A 328 7.53 9.01 -6.09
CA LEU A 328 7.18 8.00 -5.11
C LEU A 328 5.72 7.57 -5.24
N THR A 329 5.49 6.27 -5.47
CA THR A 329 4.18 5.61 -5.39
C THR A 329 3.96 4.96 -4.04
N THR A 330 2.73 4.55 -3.74
CA THR A 330 2.38 3.83 -2.51
C THR A 330 3.13 2.51 -2.38
N VAL A 331 3.21 1.73 -3.46
CA VAL A 331 3.93 0.44 -3.48
C VAL A 331 5.42 0.65 -3.15
N GLU A 332 6.04 1.65 -3.78
CA GLU A 332 7.44 1.98 -3.48
C GLU A 332 7.63 2.49 -2.04
N LEU A 333 6.70 3.31 -1.52
CA LEU A 333 6.75 3.76 -0.12
C LEU A 333 6.71 2.57 0.84
N GLN A 334 5.82 1.62 0.65
CA GLN A 334 5.70 0.42 1.48
C GLN A 334 6.96 -0.46 1.40
N LYS A 335 7.46 -0.75 0.20
CA LYS A 335 8.68 -1.54 -0.04
C LYS A 335 9.91 -0.91 0.58
N MET A 336 10.12 0.38 0.34
CA MET A 336 11.30 1.10 0.84
C MET A 336 11.21 1.38 2.34
N GLY A 337 10.01 1.66 2.85
CA GLY A 337 9.74 1.82 4.27
C GLY A 337 10.06 0.54 5.06
N SER A 338 9.63 -0.60 4.55
CA SER A 338 9.96 -1.90 5.16
C SER A 338 11.47 -2.18 5.05
N ARG A 339 12.09 -1.92 3.91
CA ARG A 339 13.51 -2.23 3.66
C ARG A 339 14.47 -1.33 4.44
N PHE A 340 14.23 -0.04 4.48
CA PHE A 340 15.18 0.95 5.00
C PHE A 340 14.78 1.58 6.32
N LEU A 341 13.48 1.74 6.56
CA LEU A 341 12.99 2.33 7.81
C LEU A 341 12.71 1.27 8.89
N ARG A 342 12.87 -0.03 8.58
CA ARG A 342 12.62 -1.15 9.49
C ARG A 342 11.24 -1.09 10.15
N MET A 343 10.25 -0.79 9.31
CA MET A 343 8.83 -0.72 9.69
C MET A 343 8.07 -1.75 8.86
N ASP A 344 7.04 -2.38 9.43
CA ASP A 344 6.10 -3.12 8.59
C ASP A 344 5.29 -2.16 7.71
N SER A 345 4.78 -2.66 6.59
CA SER A 345 4.07 -1.83 5.61
C SER A 345 2.81 -1.17 6.19
N GLN A 346 2.15 -1.80 7.18
CA GLN A 346 0.99 -1.24 7.85
C GLN A 346 1.37 -0.01 8.70
N ALA A 347 2.49 -0.08 9.43
CA ALA A 347 3.01 1.04 10.19
C ALA A 347 3.45 2.20 9.29
N VAL A 348 4.05 1.88 8.13
CA VAL A 348 4.42 2.87 7.10
C VAL A 348 3.18 3.61 6.60
N MET A 349 2.13 2.88 6.23
CA MET A 349 0.88 3.49 5.75
C MET A 349 0.16 4.28 6.84
N THR A 350 0.12 3.77 8.07
CA THR A 350 -0.46 4.50 9.20
C THR A 350 0.23 5.84 9.44
N ALA A 351 1.56 5.87 9.37
CA ALA A 351 2.33 7.10 9.52
C ALA A 351 2.11 8.06 8.33
N ALA A 352 2.07 7.56 7.09
CA ALA A 352 1.82 8.35 5.89
C ALA A 352 0.42 8.99 5.91
N GLU A 353 -0.60 8.23 6.27
CA GLU A 353 -1.98 8.72 6.44
C GLU A 353 -2.06 9.83 7.51
N ALA A 354 -1.37 9.66 8.65
CA ALA A 354 -1.31 10.68 9.69
C ALA A 354 -0.61 11.96 9.22
N LEU A 355 0.45 11.85 8.42
CA LEU A 355 1.15 12.98 7.81
C LEU A 355 0.27 13.72 6.80
N TYR A 356 -0.45 12.99 5.93
CA TYR A 356 -1.40 13.55 4.98
C TYR A 356 -2.52 14.33 5.69
N GLN A 357 -3.16 13.72 6.69
CA GLN A 357 -4.26 14.35 7.44
C GLN A 357 -3.85 15.66 8.14
N ARG A 358 -2.57 15.87 8.38
CA ARG A 358 -2.01 17.11 8.94
C ARG A 358 -1.41 18.05 7.89
N GLY A 359 -1.52 17.69 6.62
CA GLY A 359 -1.07 18.52 5.51
C GLY A 359 0.44 18.59 5.31
N TRP A 360 1.20 17.60 5.80
CA TRP A 360 2.65 17.56 5.64
C TRP A 360 3.07 16.91 4.33
N ILE A 361 2.34 15.89 3.86
CA ILE A 361 2.57 15.22 2.58
C ILE A 361 1.26 15.18 1.76
N SER A 362 1.38 14.90 0.46
CA SER A 362 0.25 14.62 -0.42
C SER A 362 -0.42 13.30 -0.06
N TYR A 363 -1.58 13.01 -0.66
CA TYR A 363 -2.31 11.77 -0.46
C TYR A 363 -1.43 10.54 -0.68
N PRO A 364 -1.34 9.60 0.29
CA PRO A 364 -0.34 8.54 0.23
C PRO A 364 -0.78 7.30 -0.53
N ARG A 365 -2.01 7.28 -1.08
CA ARG A 365 -2.51 6.17 -1.90
C ARG A 365 -2.56 6.60 -3.36
N THR A 366 -1.50 6.36 -4.10
CA THR A 366 -1.36 6.70 -5.52
C THR A 366 -0.51 5.68 -6.26
N GLU A 367 -0.90 5.36 -7.47
CA GLU A 367 -0.08 4.58 -8.40
C GLU A 367 0.75 5.47 -9.33
N THR A 368 0.57 6.79 -9.25
CA THR A 368 1.22 7.77 -10.14
C THR A 368 2.70 7.93 -9.82
N ASP A 369 3.54 7.77 -10.84
CA ASP A 369 5.00 7.90 -10.78
C ASP A 369 5.54 9.00 -11.73
N GLN A 370 4.71 10.00 -12.02
CA GLN A 370 5.06 11.19 -12.81
C GLN A 370 4.38 12.44 -12.26
N PHE A 371 5.08 13.57 -12.25
CA PHE A 371 4.49 14.83 -11.83
C PHE A 371 3.81 15.55 -13.01
N ASP A 372 2.65 16.12 -12.76
CA ASP A 372 2.00 17.00 -13.72
C ASP A 372 2.78 18.30 -13.89
N LYS A 373 2.72 18.90 -15.08
CA LYS A 373 3.45 20.13 -15.42
C LYS A 373 3.00 21.34 -14.60
N ASP A 374 1.78 21.30 -14.08
CA ASP A 374 1.17 22.40 -13.33
C ASP A 374 1.62 22.44 -11.86
N ILE A 375 2.36 21.44 -11.39
CA ILE A 375 2.86 21.40 -10.02
C ILE A 375 4.15 22.22 -9.93
N ASP A 376 4.15 23.25 -9.11
CA ASP A 376 5.33 24.08 -8.84
C ASP A 376 6.30 23.38 -7.88
N LEU A 377 7.16 22.52 -8.47
CA LEU A 377 8.15 21.75 -7.73
C LEU A 377 9.18 22.65 -7.03
N ARG A 378 9.51 23.81 -7.64
CA ARG A 378 10.50 24.74 -7.06
C ARG A 378 9.99 25.34 -5.76
N ARG A 379 8.72 25.72 -5.70
CA ARG A 379 8.08 26.21 -4.49
C ARG A 379 8.07 25.17 -3.38
N ILE A 380 7.88 23.89 -3.72
CA ILE A 380 7.93 22.79 -2.73
C ILE A 380 9.37 22.62 -2.20
N ILE A 381 10.39 22.70 -3.08
CA ILE A 381 11.81 22.67 -2.67
C ILE A 381 12.14 23.85 -1.76
N GLU A 382 11.68 25.07 -2.09
CA GLU A 382 11.88 26.27 -1.28
C GLU A 382 11.41 26.11 0.16
N LYS A 383 10.24 25.51 0.36
CA LYS A 383 9.71 25.21 1.70
C LYS A 383 10.63 24.30 2.53
N GLN A 384 11.50 23.50 1.90
CA GLN A 384 12.39 22.55 2.59
C GLN A 384 13.75 23.13 3.01
N GLN A 385 14.07 24.37 2.63
CA GLN A 385 15.32 25.04 2.96
C GLN A 385 15.63 25.17 4.47
N PRO A 386 14.63 25.36 5.37
CA PRO A 386 14.93 25.56 6.79
C PRO A 386 15.47 24.31 7.51
N ASP A 387 15.43 23.14 6.90
CA ASP A 387 15.86 21.91 7.56
C ASP A 387 17.37 21.76 7.63
N GLN A 388 17.88 21.29 8.77
CA GLN A 388 19.33 21.13 8.98
C GLN A 388 19.93 19.96 8.21
N ALA A 389 19.15 18.91 7.90
CA ALA A 389 19.65 17.69 7.29
C ALA A 389 19.63 17.71 5.75
N TRP A 390 18.71 18.45 5.14
CA TRP A 390 18.57 18.53 3.68
C TRP A 390 18.39 19.94 3.13
N GLY A 391 18.30 20.97 3.98
CA GLY A 391 18.08 22.36 3.56
C GLY A 391 19.18 22.88 2.66
N ALA A 392 20.44 22.57 2.95
CA ALA A 392 21.57 22.92 2.08
C ALA A 392 21.45 22.30 0.67
N PHE A 393 20.97 21.07 0.58
CA PHE A 393 20.71 20.42 -0.70
C PHE A 393 19.51 21.05 -1.44
N ALA A 394 18.44 21.38 -0.72
CA ALA A 394 17.30 22.11 -1.29
C ALA A 394 17.75 23.47 -1.88
N GLN A 395 18.60 24.21 -1.15
CA GLN A 395 19.21 25.45 -1.64
C GLN A 395 20.07 25.23 -2.89
N HIS A 396 20.88 24.16 -2.94
CA HIS A 396 21.66 23.79 -4.11
C HIS A 396 20.77 23.54 -5.34
N LEU A 397 19.65 22.84 -5.17
CA LEU A 397 18.69 22.61 -6.27
C LEU A 397 18.15 23.94 -6.83
N LEU A 398 17.80 24.88 -5.97
CA LEU A 398 17.27 26.19 -6.39
C LEU A 398 18.33 27.03 -7.11
N ASN A 399 19.62 26.88 -6.75
CA ASN A 399 20.75 27.59 -7.30
C ASN A 399 21.33 26.97 -8.59
N GLY A 400 20.58 26.11 -9.28
CA GLY A 400 20.96 25.56 -10.59
C GLY A 400 21.09 24.02 -10.63
N GLY A 401 21.07 23.33 -9.49
CA GLY A 401 21.10 21.86 -9.42
C GLY A 401 19.77 21.18 -9.76
N PHE A 402 18.70 21.96 -10.02
CA PHE A 402 17.39 21.43 -10.33
C PHE A 402 17.34 20.77 -11.72
N SER A 403 16.77 19.57 -11.76
CA SER A 403 16.42 18.87 -12.99
C SER A 403 15.03 18.28 -12.85
N GLN A 404 14.23 18.35 -13.90
CA GLN A 404 12.87 17.79 -13.89
C GLN A 404 12.90 16.31 -13.47
N PRO A 405 11.99 15.88 -12.60
CA PRO A 405 11.82 14.48 -12.27
C PRO A 405 11.62 13.63 -13.52
N ARG A 406 12.10 12.39 -13.46
CA ARG A 406 11.80 11.40 -14.48
C ARG A 406 10.30 11.09 -14.46
N SER A 407 9.72 10.80 -15.62
CA SER A 407 8.35 10.30 -15.71
C SER A 407 8.38 8.78 -15.81
N GLY A 408 7.64 8.12 -14.93
CA GLY A 408 7.35 6.71 -15.04
C GLY A 408 6.25 6.41 -16.07
N ARG A 409 5.57 5.28 -15.92
CA ARG A 409 4.53 4.83 -16.87
C ARG A 409 3.12 4.92 -16.29
N ASN A 410 3.01 5.11 -14.97
CA ASN A 410 1.75 4.99 -14.26
C ASN A 410 1.19 6.38 -13.95
N ASN A 411 -0.10 6.56 -14.20
CA ASN A 411 -0.85 7.74 -13.81
C ASN A 411 -2.30 7.32 -13.50
N ASP A 412 -2.74 7.49 -12.27
CA ASP A 412 -4.10 7.22 -11.84
C ASP A 412 -5.08 8.34 -12.20
N HIS A 413 -4.58 9.45 -12.77
CA HIS A 413 -5.34 10.65 -13.13
C HIS A 413 -6.13 11.29 -11.97
N ALA A 414 -5.83 10.89 -10.75
CA ALA A 414 -6.48 11.39 -9.53
C ALA A 414 -5.51 12.10 -8.61
N HIS A 415 -4.29 11.59 -8.49
CA HIS A 415 -3.30 12.08 -7.52
C HIS A 415 -1.93 12.26 -8.14
N PRO A 416 -1.15 13.25 -7.67
CA PRO A 416 0.29 13.30 -7.94
C PRO A 416 1.01 12.19 -7.16
N PRO A 417 2.30 11.93 -7.48
CA PRO A 417 3.18 11.12 -6.64
C PRO A 417 3.24 11.64 -5.21
N ILE A 418 3.56 10.76 -4.26
CA ILE A 418 3.72 11.15 -2.85
C ILE A 418 4.92 12.11 -2.74
N HIS A 419 4.66 13.31 -2.19
CA HIS A 419 5.66 14.36 -2.02
C HIS A 419 5.36 15.22 -0.79
N PRO A 420 6.35 15.96 -0.25
CA PRO A 420 6.09 16.92 0.82
C PRO A 420 5.24 18.09 0.30
N VAL A 421 4.24 18.49 1.09
CA VAL A 421 3.38 19.66 0.79
C VAL A 421 3.86 20.89 1.57
N ASN A 422 4.20 20.69 2.84
CA ASN A 422 4.72 21.73 3.71
C ASN A 422 5.95 21.23 4.46
N TYR A 423 6.76 22.19 4.95
CA TYR A 423 7.84 21.90 5.87
C TYR A 423 7.31 21.74 7.30
N THR A 424 7.87 20.79 8.04
CA THR A 424 7.62 20.62 9.48
C THR A 424 8.90 20.21 10.18
N THR A 425 9.02 20.66 11.44
CA THR A 425 10.15 20.28 12.28
C THR A 425 9.95 18.88 12.88
N ARG A 426 11.05 18.21 13.25
CA ARG A 426 11.00 16.90 13.92
C ARG A 426 10.17 16.93 15.22
N GLN A 427 10.16 18.06 15.92
CA GLN A 427 9.43 18.25 17.19
C GLN A 427 7.92 18.33 16.99
N ALA A 428 7.45 18.83 15.84
CA ALA A 428 6.04 18.93 15.51
C ALA A 428 5.41 17.59 15.10
N LEU A 429 6.24 16.58 14.79
CA LEU A 429 5.80 15.23 14.44
C LEU A 429 5.59 14.39 15.71
N GLN A 430 4.47 13.65 15.79
CA GLN A 430 3.98 13.02 17.02
C GLN A 430 4.83 11.83 17.47
N ASN A 431 5.37 11.06 16.52
CA ASN A 431 6.12 9.85 16.83
C ASN A 431 7.28 9.64 15.85
N ASP A 432 8.14 8.68 16.17
CA ASP A 432 9.33 8.38 15.39
C ASP A 432 9.02 7.80 14.00
N ASN A 433 7.94 7.05 13.86
CA ASN A 433 7.51 6.50 12.57
C ASN A 433 7.14 7.62 11.59
N GLU A 434 6.41 8.63 12.04
CA GLU A 434 6.09 9.81 11.24
C GLU A 434 7.34 10.59 10.83
N ARG A 435 8.31 10.73 11.74
CA ARG A 435 9.60 11.39 11.46
C ARG A 435 10.35 10.68 10.35
N ARG A 436 10.48 9.36 10.45
CA ARG A 436 11.19 8.54 9.45
C ARG A 436 10.48 8.57 8.09
N VAL A 437 9.16 8.44 8.07
CA VAL A 437 8.37 8.46 6.82
C VAL A 437 8.44 9.85 6.18
N TYR A 438 8.30 10.94 6.94
CA TYR A 438 8.40 12.30 6.41
C TYR A 438 9.80 12.57 5.85
N GLU A 439 10.87 12.25 6.58
CA GLU A 439 12.24 12.38 6.10
C GLU A 439 12.47 11.59 4.81
N PHE A 440 11.97 10.34 4.74
CA PHE A 440 12.09 9.52 3.54
C PHE A 440 11.39 10.16 2.34
N VAL A 441 10.16 10.64 2.52
CA VAL A 441 9.37 11.31 1.46
C VAL A 441 10.07 12.56 0.96
N VAL A 442 10.58 13.41 1.87
CA VAL A 442 11.32 14.64 1.49
C VAL A 442 12.60 14.29 0.72
N ARG A 443 13.42 13.38 1.25
CA ARG A 443 14.69 12.99 0.59
C ARG A 443 14.44 12.35 -0.78
N ARG A 444 13.39 11.53 -0.91
CA ARG A 444 13.00 10.95 -2.21
C ARG A 444 12.59 12.04 -3.20
N PHE A 445 11.78 13.00 -2.77
CA PHE A 445 11.33 14.13 -3.59
C PHE A 445 12.51 14.98 -4.08
N LEU A 446 13.42 15.39 -3.18
CA LEU A 446 14.60 16.16 -3.54
C LEU A 446 15.52 15.39 -4.49
N ALA A 447 15.69 14.09 -4.28
CA ALA A 447 16.44 13.22 -5.18
C ALA A 447 15.82 13.16 -6.58
N CYS A 448 14.49 13.06 -6.69
CA CYS A 448 13.79 13.11 -7.98
C CYS A 448 14.05 14.43 -8.73
N CYS A 449 14.19 15.53 -8.00
CA CYS A 449 14.41 16.87 -8.54
C CYS A 449 15.89 17.20 -8.82
N SER A 450 16.83 16.28 -8.56
CA SER A 450 18.27 16.45 -8.77
C SER A 450 18.72 15.90 -10.13
N LEU A 451 20.02 15.93 -10.38
CA LEU A 451 20.68 15.30 -11.50
C LEU A 451 20.99 13.82 -11.21
N ASP A 452 21.16 13.02 -12.26
CA ASP A 452 21.66 11.65 -12.18
C ASP A 452 23.10 11.64 -11.64
N ALA A 453 23.47 10.60 -10.90
CA ALA A 453 24.85 10.41 -10.51
C ALA A 453 25.69 9.99 -11.73
N LYS A 454 26.90 10.53 -11.85
CA LYS A 454 27.80 10.28 -12.97
C LYS A 454 29.07 9.60 -12.52
N GLY A 455 29.56 8.68 -13.32
CA GLY A 455 30.77 7.95 -13.08
C GLY A 455 31.46 7.50 -14.35
N GLU A 456 32.59 6.86 -14.17
CA GLU A 456 33.36 6.21 -15.23
C GLU A 456 33.45 4.71 -14.90
N ALA A 457 32.97 3.87 -15.79
CA ALA A 457 33.14 2.44 -15.71
C ALA A 457 34.39 2.02 -16.51
N THR A 458 35.22 1.18 -15.94
CA THR A 458 36.38 0.58 -16.59
C THR A 458 36.16 -0.93 -16.70
N ASP A 459 36.18 -1.44 -17.92
CA ASP A 459 36.06 -2.87 -18.22
C ASP A 459 37.38 -3.37 -18.83
N ILE A 460 37.95 -4.42 -18.26
CA ILE A 460 39.18 -5.05 -18.74
C ILE A 460 38.88 -6.52 -19.00
N ASP A 461 39.09 -6.99 -20.22
CA ASP A 461 39.02 -8.40 -20.58
C ASP A 461 40.43 -8.93 -20.82
N ILE A 462 40.72 -10.10 -20.29
CA ILE A 462 41.98 -10.85 -20.50
C ILE A 462 41.66 -12.23 -21.08
N LEU A 463 42.57 -12.71 -21.91
CA LEU A 463 42.62 -14.09 -22.38
C LEU A 463 43.75 -14.80 -21.62
N TYR A 464 43.42 -15.89 -20.89
CA TYR A 464 44.40 -16.73 -20.21
C TYR A 464 44.17 -18.16 -20.59
N GLY A 465 45.17 -18.74 -21.30
CA GLY A 465 44.93 -19.99 -22.07
C GLY A 465 43.88 -19.78 -23.14
N SER A 466 42.80 -20.58 -23.09
CA SER A 466 41.64 -20.49 -24.00
C SER A 466 40.46 -19.75 -23.38
N GLU A 467 40.60 -19.24 -22.16
CA GLU A 467 39.46 -18.68 -21.39
C GLU A 467 39.56 -17.18 -21.22
N THR A 468 38.39 -16.55 -21.21
CA THR A 468 38.27 -15.12 -21.00
C THR A 468 37.88 -14.79 -19.56
N PHE A 469 38.56 -13.82 -18.99
CA PHE A 469 38.26 -13.27 -17.67
C PHE A 469 38.05 -11.78 -17.76
N ASN A 470 37.27 -11.22 -16.87
CA ASN A 470 36.97 -9.78 -16.85
C ASN A 470 37.17 -9.16 -15.47
N ALA A 471 37.60 -7.91 -15.47
CA ALA A 471 37.58 -7.04 -14.29
C ALA A 471 36.75 -5.81 -14.59
N HIS A 472 35.91 -5.42 -13.64
CA HIS A 472 35.05 -4.26 -13.73
C HIS A 472 35.35 -3.30 -12.57
N GLY A 473 35.60 -2.03 -12.90
CA GLY A 473 35.80 -0.97 -11.95
C GLY A 473 34.83 0.18 -12.20
N LEU A 474 34.44 0.86 -11.14
CA LEU A 474 33.59 2.04 -11.19
C LEU A 474 34.27 3.17 -10.39
N ARG A 475 34.36 4.35 -10.97
CA ARG A 475 34.73 5.59 -10.28
C ARG A 475 33.56 6.56 -10.33
N VAL A 476 33.01 6.91 -9.17
CA VAL A 476 31.94 7.92 -9.07
C VAL A 476 32.58 9.30 -9.16
N LEU A 477 32.15 10.10 -10.13
CA LEU A 477 32.65 11.46 -10.40
C LEU A 477 31.75 12.52 -9.77
N GLU A 478 30.44 12.41 -9.96
CA GLU A 478 29.45 13.34 -9.43
C GLU A 478 28.37 12.53 -8.71
N ARG A 479 28.21 12.76 -7.42
CA ARG A 479 27.24 12.02 -6.61
C ARG A 479 25.80 12.51 -6.82
N ASN A 480 25.63 13.83 -7.02
CA ASN A 480 24.35 14.47 -7.30
C ASN A 480 23.23 14.02 -6.33
N TYR A 481 22.16 13.33 -6.79
CA TYR A 481 21.05 12.91 -5.95
C TYR A 481 21.45 11.98 -4.78
N LEU A 482 22.58 11.27 -4.90
CA LEU A 482 23.08 10.38 -3.84
C LEU A 482 23.48 11.12 -2.56
N ASP A 483 23.70 12.43 -2.63
CA ASP A 483 24.07 13.23 -1.46
C ASP A 483 22.87 13.47 -0.52
N VAL A 484 21.66 13.48 -1.06
CA VAL A 484 20.43 13.63 -0.26
C VAL A 484 19.72 12.31 -0.01
N TYR A 485 20.00 11.26 -0.81
CA TYR A 485 19.27 10.01 -0.79
C TYR A 485 20.16 8.84 -0.35
N PRO A 486 20.40 8.66 0.97
CA PRO A 486 21.32 7.65 1.51
C PRO A 486 20.82 6.20 1.38
N TYR A 487 19.59 6.01 0.92
CA TYR A 487 18.96 4.70 0.69
C TYR A 487 19.44 4.02 -0.60
N ASP A 488 20.17 4.73 -1.44
CA ASP A 488 20.76 4.22 -2.66
C ASP A 488 22.29 4.35 -2.61
N LYS A 489 22.99 3.22 -2.86
CA LYS A 489 24.45 3.17 -2.83
C LYS A 489 25.00 2.98 -4.24
N TRP A 490 26.03 3.70 -4.55
CA TRP A 490 26.78 3.56 -5.78
C TRP A 490 28.26 3.84 -5.49
N GLU A 491 29.00 2.76 -5.30
CA GLU A 491 30.40 2.80 -4.87
C GLU A 491 31.21 1.86 -5.74
N SER A 492 32.46 2.19 -5.94
CA SER A 492 33.40 1.31 -6.62
C SER A 492 33.78 0.12 -5.75
N SER A 493 33.76 -1.08 -6.33
CA SER A 493 34.22 -2.31 -5.66
C SER A 493 35.74 -2.47 -5.72
N GLN A 494 36.39 -1.92 -6.75
CA GLN A 494 37.85 -1.90 -6.93
C GLN A 494 38.28 -0.75 -7.85
N GLN A 495 39.46 -0.21 -7.58
CA GLN A 495 40.13 0.75 -8.46
C GLN A 495 41.03 -0.03 -9.42
N LEU A 496 40.80 0.11 -10.73
CA LEU A 496 41.59 -0.61 -11.73
C LEU A 496 42.72 0.26 -12.23
N PRO A 497 44.01 -0.22 -12.21
CA PRO A 497 45.13 0.43 -12.86
C PRO A 497 44.96 0.42 -14.39
N HIS A 498 45.79 1.17 -15.08
CA HIS A 498 45.78 1.15 -16.53
C HIS A 498 46.45 -0.10 -17.08
N PHE A 499 45.82 -0.72 -18.09
CA PHE A 499 46.37 -1.82 -18.87
C PHE A 499 46.35 -1.45 -20.36
N ASP A 500 47.41 -1.81 -21.08
CA ASP A 500 47.43 -1.66 -22.51
C ASP A 500 46.86 -2.88 -23.23
N VAL A 501 46.12 -2.67 -24.33
CA VAL A 501 45.61 -3.80 -25.13
C VAL A 501 46.80 -4.50 -25.76
N GLY A 502 46.90 -5.81 -25.60
CA GLY A 502 48.01 -6.62 -26.01
C GLY A 502 49.06 -6.87 -24.91
N GLU A 503 49.00 -6.13 -23.79
CA GLU A 503 49.88 -6.36 -22.62
C GLU A 503 49.76 -7.78 -22.13
N GLN A 504 50.90 -8.40 -21.80
CA GLN A 504 50.98 -9.75 -21.25
C GLN A 504 51.58 -9.71 -19.83
N PHE A 505 51.02 -10.46 -18.96
CA PHE A 505 51.50 -10.61 -17.59
C PHE A 505 51.30 -12.03 -17.07
N GLU A 506 52.15 -12.45 -16.18
CA GLU A 506 51.97 -13.69 -15.42
C GLU A 506 51.01 -13.37 -14.25
N PRO A 507 49.85 -14.07 -14.13
CA PRO A 507 48.96 -13.86 -12.99
C PRO A 507 49.66 -14.10 -11.65
N ALA A 508 49.49 -13.24 -10.68
CA ALA A 508 49.98 -13.42 -9.34
C ALA A 508 49.28 -14.59 -8.62
N GLU A 509 48.04 -14.81 -8.95
CA GLU A 509 47.23 -15.95 -8.44
C GLU A 509 46.35 -16.49 -9.57
N ALA A 510 46.36 -17.81 -9.71
CA ALA A 510 45.38 -18.56 -10.51
C ALA A 510 44.96 -19.77 -9.69
N LEU A 511 43.67 -19.79 -9.30
CA LEU A 511 43.16 -20.81 -8.37
C LEU A 511 41.83 -21.39 -8.90
N MET A 512 41.73 -22.73 -8.82
CA MET A 512 40.43 -23.39 -8.98
C MET A 512 39.69 -23.35 -7.65
N GLY A 513 38.54 -22.72 -7.63
CA GLY A 513 37.66 -22.60 -6.47
C GLY A 513 36.52 -23.59 -6.54
N GLU A 514 36.08 -24.10 -5.39
CA GLU A 514 34.93 -24.95 -5.21
C GLU A 514 33.86 -24.18 -4.41
N GLY A 515 32.62 -24.34 -4.79
CA GLY A 515 31.47 -23.73 -4.09
C GLY A 515 30.23 -24.63 -4.17
N GLN A 516 29.20 -24.26 -3.45
CA GLN A 516 27.90 -24.90 -3.53
C GLN A 516 26.82 -23.86 -3.80
N THR A 517 25.85 -24.24 -4.60
CA THR A 517 24.63 -23.40 -4.79
C THR A 517 23.89 -23.32 -3.46
N SER A 518 23.25 -22.19 -3.20
CA SER A 518 22.49 -21.93 -1.98
C SER A 518 21.01 -21.67 -2.30
N PRO A 519 20.09 -22.04 -1.41
CA PRO A 519 18.68 -21.73 -1.59
C PRO A 519 18.46 -20.21 -1.59
N PRO A 520 17.39 -19.71 -2.21
CA PRO A 520 16.98 -18.34 -2.02
C PRO A 520 16.62 -18.10 -0.54
N GLY A 521 16.66 -16.86 -0.05
CA GLY A 521 16.13 -16.52 1.27
C GLY A 521 14.62 -16.72 1.32
N TYR A 522 14.05 -16.86 2.52
CA TYR A 522 12.60 -16.77 2.70
C TYR A 522 12.11 -15.38 2.30
N LEU A 523 10.81 -15.27 1.96
CA LEU A 523 10.27 -13.99 1.54
C LEU A 523 10.37 -12.95 2.66
N THR A 524 10.82 -11.77 2.27
CA THR A 524 10.69 -10.56 3.08
C THR A 524 9.40 -9.80 2.69
N GLU A 525 8.95 -8.90 3.54
CA GLU A 525 7.75 -8.10 3.25
C GLU A 525 7.86 -7.27 1.95
N PRO A 526 8.99 -6.60 1.64
CA PRO A 526 9.16 -5.92 0.36
C PRO A 526 9.08 -6.84 -0.87
N GLU A 527 9.60 -8.07 -0.76
CA GLU A 527 9.51 -9.06 -1.84
C GLU A 527 8.07 -9.56 -2.03
N LEU A 528 7.34 -9.76 -0.93
CA LEU A 528 5.93 -10.15 -0.98
C LEU A 528 5.08 -9.04 -1.61
N ILE A 529 5.29 -7.78 -1.23
CA ILE A 529 4.61 -6.62 -1.83
C ILE A 529 4.90 -6.58 -3.34
N ALA A 530 6.13 -6.80 -3.77
CA ALA A 530 6.48 -6.82 -5.19
C ALA A 530 5.77 -7.96 -5.95
N LEU A 531 5.60 -9.15 -5.34
CA LEU A 531 4.85 -10.26 -5.93
C LEU A 531 3.36 -9.96 -6.00
N MET A 532 2.79 -9.34 -4.98
CA MET A 532 1.38 -8.92 -4.97
C MET A 532 1.10 -7.90 -6.06
N ASP A 533 1.94 -6.87 -6.18
CA ASP A 533 1.85 -5.83 -7.21
C ASP A 533 1.93 -6.42 -8.62
N ALA A 534 2.94 -7.24 -8.90
CA ALA A 534 3.12 -7.90 -10.21
C ALA A 534 1.92 -8.79 -10.61
N ASN A 535 1.15 -9.27 -9.65
CA ASN A 535 -0.01 -10.13 -9.86
C ASN A 535 -1.36 -9.39 -9.66
N GLY A 536 -1.35 -8.08 -9.45
CA GLY A 536 -2.55 -7.26 -9.29
C GLY A 536 -3.37 -7.61 -8.03
N ILE A 537 -2.69 -7.97 -6.93
CA ILE A 537 -3.32 -8.27 -5.65
C ILE A 537 -3.13 -7.11 -4.68
N GLY A 538 -4.21 -6.58 -4.14
CA GLY A 538 -4.16 -5.47 -3.18
C GLY A 538 -3.98 -4.12 -3.86
N THR A 539 -4.77 -3.84 -4.88
CA THR A 539 -4.87 -2.52 -5.50
C THR A 539 -5.32 -1.44 -4.49
N ASP A 540 -5.14 -0.16 -4.85
CA ASP A 540 -5.49 0.98 -4.00
C ASP A 540 -4.82 0.95 -2.61
N ALA A 541 -3.55 0.46 -2.54
CA ALA A 541 -2.72 0.40 -1.33
C ALA A 541 -3.20 -0.54 -0.20
N THR A 542 -4.02 -1.54 -0.52
CA THR A 542 -4.53 -2.51 0.47
C THR A 542 -3.56 -3.68 0.75
N MET A 543 -2.41 -3.74 0.06
CA MET A 543 -1.41 -4.82 0.24
C MET A 543 -0.96 -4.97 1.69
N ALA A 544 -0.65 -3.85 2.36
CA ALA A 544 -0.25 -3.82 3.76
C ALA A 544 -1.30 -4.47 4.68
N GLU A 545 -2.59 -4.19 4.43
CA GLU A 545 -3.69 -4.74 5.20
C GLU A 545 -3.82 -6.27 5.02
N HIS A 546 -3.62 -6.76 3.79
CA HIS A 546 -3.68 -8.21 3.53
C HIS A 546 -2.51 -8.95 4.18
N ILE A 547 -1.30 -8.37 4.16
CA ILE A 547 -0.14 -8.92 4.86
C ILE A 547 -0.38 -8.92 6.38
N ALA A 548 -0.87 -7.82 6.95
CA ALA A 548 -1.23 -7.74 8.36
C ALA A 548 -2.30 -8.79 8.74
N LYS A 549 -3.29 -9.02 7.88
CA LYS A 549 -4.35 -10.00 8.11
C LYS A 549 -3.85 -11.45 8.13
N ILE A 550 -2.95 -11.86 7.23
CA ILE A 550 -2.41 -13.23 7.26
C ILE A 550 -1.50 -13.46 8.48
N LYS A 551 -0.81 -12.42 8.98
CA LYS A 551 -0.07 -12.44 10.24
C LYS A 551 -1.02 -12.54 11.44
N ALA A 552 -2.06 -11.69 11.51
CA ALA A 552 -3.04 -11.66 12.60
C ALA A 552 -3.85 -12.97 12.72
N ARG A 553 -4.04 -13.69 11.61
CA ARG A 553 -4.70 -15.01 11.58
C ARG A 553 -3.75 -16.18 11.83
N SER A 554 -2.51 -15.90 12.22
CA SER A 554 -1.49 -16.91 12.48
C SER A 554 -1.21 -17.85 11.30
N TYR A 555 -1.48 -17.41 10.06
CA TYR A 555 -1.12 -18.17 8.86
C TYR A 555 0.35 -18.00 8.49
N VAL A 556 0.94 -16.86 8.89
CA VAL A 556 2.35 -16.49 8.67
C VAL A 556 2.92 -15.92 9.95
N MET A 557 4.14 -16.31 10.27
CA MET A 557 4.96 -15.77 11.36
C MET A 557 6.14 -14.99 10.79
N THR A 558 6.71 -14.10 11.57
CA THR A 558 7.94 -13.37 11.23
C THR A 558 9.13 -13.94 11.99
N ARG A 559 10.29 -14.02 11.33
CA ARG A 559 11.57 -14.43 11.91
C ARG A 559 12.65 -13.42 11.56
N SER A 560 13.48 -13.03 12.52
CA SER A 560 14.64 -12.17 12.26
C SER A 560 15.72 -12.91 11.48
N ARG A 561 16.24 -12.31 10.41
CA ARG A 561 17.25 -12.92 9.51
C ARG A 561 18.61 -13.26 10.19
N GLY A 562 18.81 -12.86 11.43
CA GLY A 562 20.02 -13.16 12.22
C GLY A 562 19.99 -14.45 13.06
N ASP A 563 18.83 -15.05 13.26
CA ASP A 563 18.66 -16.21 14.17
C ASP A 563 18.95 -17.59 13.53
N GLY A 564 19.37 -17.61 12.26
CA GLY A 564 19.56 -18.83 11.46
C GLY A 564 21.00 -19.26 11.21
N GLY A 565 22.00 -18.66 11.87
CA GLY A 565 23.44 -18.95 11.65
C GLY A 565 24.04 -19.98 12.59
N GLY A 566 23.38 -21.11 12.84
CA GLY A 566 23.93 -22.25 13.54
C GLY A 566 23.73 -23.53 12.72
N ARG A 567 24.80 -24.14 12.30
CA ARG A 567 24.82 -25.39 11.55
C ARG A 567 23.99 -26.48 12.23
N GLY A 568 23.30 -27.22 11.38
CA GLY A 568 22.42 -28.32 11.63
C GLY A 568 22.82 -29.35 12.66
N SER A 569 21.86 -29.80 13.27
CA SER A 569 21.55 -31.20 13.58
C SER A 569 20.12 -31.17 14.05
N GLY A 570 19.30 -32.03 13.48
CA GLY A 570 17.90 -32.12 13.86
C GLY A 570 17.78 -32.50 15.33
N GLU A 571 17.01 -31.69 16.02
CA GLU A 571 16.32 -32.08 17.25
C GLU A 571 15.10 -31.22 17.41
N GLU A 572 13.93 -31.85 17.36
CA GLU A 572 12.66 -31.27 17.73
C GLU A 572 12.66 -30.98 19.24
N PRO A 573 12.05 -29.86 19.69
CA PRO A 573 11.83 -29.67 21.11
C PRO A 573 10.56 -30.42 21.55
N GLY A 574 10.76 -31.64 22.00
CA GLY A 574 9.80 -32.38 22.82
C GLY A 574 9.70 -31.74 24.20
N GLY A 575 8.49 -31.34 24.61
CA GLY A 575 8.23 -30.78 25.92
C GLY A 575 8.54 -31.75 27.05
N ARG A 576 9.22 -31.25 28.09
CA ARG A 576 9.18 -31.85 29.43
C ARG A 576 9.18 -30.74 30.49
N GLY A 577 8.18 -30.82 31.35
CA GLY A 577 7.99 -29.97 32.49
C GLY A 577 9.09 -30.09 33.55
N GLY A 578 9.40 -29.02 34.20
CA GLY A 578 10.25 -28.91 35.38
C GLY A 578 9.60 -28.01 36.41
N ARG A 579 9.28 -28.61 37.55
CA ARG A 579 8.70 -28.01 38.77
C ARG A 579 9.74 -27.09 39.45
N GLY A 580 9.21 -26.01 40.07
CA GLY A 580 9.65 -25.59 41.39
C GLY A 580 10.17 -24.17 41.53
N GLY A 581 9.48 -23.34 42.30
CA GLY A 581 10.01 -22.07 42.80
C GLY A 581 8.93 -21.12 43.31
N ARG A 582 8.56 -21.26 44.61
CA ARG A 582 7.62 -20.36 45.33
C ARG A 582 8.24 -18.98 45.54
N GLY A 583 7.55 -17.92 45.16
CA GLY A 583 7.82 -16.56 45.57
C GLY A 583 6.52 -15.77 45.68
N ARG A 584 6.08 -15.46 46.92
CA ARG A 584 4.91 -14.63 47.27
C ARG A 584 5.21 -13.15 46.98
N GLY A 585 4.34 -12.46 46.27
CA GLY A 585 4.33 -10.99 46.23
C GLY A 585 2.94 -10.50 45.78
N ARG A 586 2.17 -9.95 46.71
CA ARG A 586 0.88 -9.30 46.49
C ARG A 586 1.09 -7.92 45.82
N GLY A 587 0.32 -7.61 44.77
CA GLY A 587 0.18 -6.27 44.21
C GLY A 587 -0.99 -6.18 43.25
N ARG A 588 -2.05 -5.48 43.70
CA ARG A 588 -3.24 -5.12 42.88
C ARG A 588 -2.86 -4.10 41.83
N GLY A 589 -3.44 -4.18 40.63
CA GLY A 589 -3.47 -3.10 39.65
C GLY A 589 -3.72 -3.66 38.25
N GLY A 590 -4.97 -3.59 37.77
CA GLY A 590 -5.30 -3.89 36.40
C GLY A 590 -4.69 -2.82 35.46
N ALA A 591 -4.00 -3.26 34.44
CA ALA A 591 -3.65 -2.43 33.31
C ALA A 591 -3.67 -3.31 32.07
N ALA A 592 -4.38 -2.85 31.05
CA ALA A 592 -4.46 -3.45 29.73
C ALA A 592 -3.06 -3.76 29.17
N ALA A 593 -2.87 -4.96 28.71
CA ALA A 593 -1.66 -5.37 28.00
C ALA A 593 -1.58 -4.60 26.66
N SER A 594 -0.86 -3.50 26.66
CA SER A 594 -0.35 -2.88 25.44
C SER A 594 0.73 -3.80 24.88
N SER A 595 0.47 -4.44 23.77
CA SER A 595 1.48 -5.13 22.98
C SER A 595 2.59 -4.14 22.60
N ARG A 596 3.75 -4.26 23.22
CA ARG A 596 4.96 -3.60 22.77
C ARG A 596 5.34 -4.19 21.41
N GLY A 597 4.91 -3.53 20.32
CA GLY A 597 5.40 -3.77 18.98
C GLY A 597 6.88 -3.38 18.90
N GLY A 598 7.75 -4.37 18.95
CA GLY A 598 9.17 -4.18 18.68
C GLY A 598 9.37 -3.85 17.20
N GLY A 599 9.90 -2.67 16.88
CA GLY A 599 10.24 -2.24 15.53
C GLY A 599 11.41 -3.04 14.96
N GLY A 600 11.10 -4.08 14.18
CA GLY A 600 12.07 -4.98 13.54
C GLY A 600 11.84 -5.26 12.06
N GLY A 601 10.99 -4.49 11.35
CA GLY A 601 10.41 -4.88 10.05
C GLY A 601 11.36 -5.06 8.84
N GLY A 602 12.57 -4.50 8.81
CA GLY A 602 13.37 -4.47 7.59
C GLY A 602 14.16 -5.76 7.25
N ASN A 603 14.38 -6.66 8.21
CA ASN A 603 15.14 -7.89 8.04
C ASN A 603 14.34 -9.14 8.44
N GLU A 604 13.03 -9.01 8.59
CA GLU A 604 12.18 -10.14 8.97
C GLU A 604 11.81 -10.97 7.74
N GLU A 605 11.93 -12.28 7.90
CA GLU A 605 11.50 -13.27 6.95
C GLU A 605 10.10 -13.77 7.32
N LEU A 606 9.28 -13.98 6.30
CA LEU A 606 7.92 -14.50 6.43
C LEU A 606 7.94 -16.03 6.35
N ILE A 607 7.56 -16.67 7.42
CA ILE A 607 7.52 -18.15 7.53
C ILE A 607 6.05 -18.58 7.67
N PRO A 608 5.53 -19.46 6.80
CA PRO A 608 4.17 -19.96 6.95
C PRO A 608 4.07 -20.86 8.18
N SER A 609 2.96 -20.78 8.92
CA SER A 609 2.61 -21.73 9.97
C SER A 609 2.22 -23.09 9.36
N THR A 610 2.15 -24.11 10.18
CA THR A 610 1.65 -25.44 9.76
C THR A 610 0.21 -25.36 9.23
N LEU A 611 -0.64 -24.54 9.84
CA LEU A 611 -2.00 -24.26 9.36
C LEU A 611 -1.99 -23.55 7.99
N GLY A 612 -1.14 -22.55 7.82
CA GLY A 612 -0.99 -21.86 6.55
C GLY A 612 -0.51 -22.78 5.43
N VAL A 613 0.48 -23.64 5.71
CA VAL A 613 0.96 -24.65 4.77
C VAL A 613 -0.17 -25.64 4.41
N ALA A 614 -0.90 -26.15 5.42
CA ALA A 614 -1.98 -27.12 5.20
C ALA A 614 -3.08 -26.56 4.30
N LEU A 615 -3.47 -25.29 4.49
CA LEU A 615 -4.48 -24.64 3.68
C LEU A 615 -4.04 -24.52 2.21
N VAL A 616 -2.83 -23.99 1.97
CA VAL A 616 -2.33 -23.80 0.59
C VAL A 616 -2.17 -25.14 -0.09
N MET A 617 -1.48 -26.10 0.54
CA MET A 617 -1.23 -27.41 -0.06
C MET A 617 -2.53 -28.18 -0.34
N GLY A 618 -3.51 -28.09 0.58
CA GLY A 618 -4.80 -28.73 0.38
C GLY A 618 -5.60 -28.17 -0.79
N TYR A 619 -5.52 -26.85 -1.03
CA TYR A 619 -6.15 -26.24 -2.20
C TYR A 619 -5.37 -26.47 -3.50
N ASP A 620 -4.05 -26.57 -3.45
CA ASP A 620 -3.24 -26.80 -4.64
C ASP A 620 -3.44 -28.22 -5.20
N GLU A 621 -3.85 -29.20 -4.36
CA GLU A 621 -4.24 -30.55 -4.80
C GLU A 621 -5.52 -30.58 -5.66
N PHE A 622 -6.33 -29.49 -5.71
CA PHE A 622 -7.50 -29.40 -6.59
C PHE A 622 -7.18 -29.09 -8.07
N GLY A 623 -5.94 -28.80 -8.39
CA GLY A 623 -5.46 -28.38 -9.70
C GLY A 623 -5.26 -26.87 -9.81
N PHE A 624 -4.28 -26.47 -10.62
CA PHE A 624 -3.77 -25.10 -10.67
C PHE A 624 -4.83 -24.05 -11.00
N GLU A 625 -5.70 -24.30 -12.00
CA GLU A 625 -6.70 -23.33 -12.46
C GLU A 625 -7.79 -23.00 -11.44
N THR A 626 -7.96 -23.84 -10.43
CA THR A 626 -9.03 -23.70 -9.42
C THR A 626 -8.51 -23.46 -8.02
N SER A 627 -7.20 -23.41 -7.84
CA SER A 627 -6.61 -23.16 -6.52
C SER A 627 -6.85 -21.73 -6.05
N LEU A 628 -7.46 -21.62 -4.86
CA LEU A 628 -7.68 -20.32 -4.20
C LEU A 628 -6.40 -19.68 -3.69
N SER A 629 -5.30 -20.43 -3.60
CA SER A 629 -3.98 -19.94 -3.21
C SER A 629 -3.21 -19.25 -4.34
N LYS A 630 -3.72 -19.31 -5.59
CA LYS A 630 -3.10 -18.70 -6.76
C LYS A 630 -3.76 -17.35 -7.11
N PRO A 631 -3.02 -16.41 -7.74
CA PRO A 631 -3.48 -15.04 -7.89
C PRO A 631 -4.53 -14.81 -8.98
N PHE A 632 -4.71 -15.72 -9.94
CA PHE A 632 -5.45 -15.43 -11.17
C PHE A 632 -6.94 -15.13 -10.96
N LEU A 633 -7.63 -15.81 -10.02
CA LEU A 633 -9.04 -15.53 -9.69
C LEU A 633 -9.21 -14.09 -9.17
N ARG A 634 -8.33 -13.68 -8.26
CA ARG A 634 -8.38 -12.33 -7.73
C ARG A 634 -7.95 -11.30 -8.76
N LYS A 635 -6.92 -11.57 -9.55
CA LYS A 635 -6.49 -10.70 -10.66
C LYS A 635 -7.63 -10.45 -11.64
N GLN A 636 -8.33 -11.49 -12.07
CA GLN A 636 -9.50 -11.37 -12.94
C GLN A 636 -10.59 -10.50 -12.32
N MET A 637 -10.86 -10.66 -11.02
CA MET A 637 -11.82 -9.81 -10.31
C MET A 637 -11.40 -8.33 -10.32
N GLU A 638 -10.11 -8.02 -10.11
CA GLU A 638 -9.61 -6.64 -10.19
C GLU A 638 -9.72 -6.05 -11.61
N GLU A 639 -9.45 -6.85 -12.63
CA GLU A 639 -9.65 -6.44 -14.02
C GLU A 639 -11.13 -6.14 -14.32
N GLN A 640 -12.05 -6.92 -13.78
CA GLN A 640 -13.49 -6.68 -13.86
C GLN A 640 -13.92 -5.40 -13.10
N MET A 641 -13.35 -5.12 -11.94
CA MET A 641 -13.59 -3.83 -11.24
C MET A 641 -13.12 -2.64 -12.09
N ARG A 642 -11.97 -2.75 -12.74
CA ARG A 642 -11.49 -1.73 -13.69
C ARG A 642 -12.43 -1.58 -14.88
N ALA A 643 -13.01 -2.67 -15.38
CA ALA A 643 -14.00 -2.64 -16.46
C ALA A 643 -15.29 -1.91 -16.04
N ILE A 644 -15.75 -2.01 -14.79
CA ILE A 644 -16.87 -1.21 -14.27
C ILE A 644 -16.50 0.28 -14.30
N CYS A 645 -15.33 0.65 -13.78
CA CYS A 645 -14.87 2.04 -13.79
C CYS A 645 -14.77 2.61 -15.22
N ALA A 646 -14.30 1.83 -16.17
CA ALA A 646 -14.24 2.20 -17.58
C ALA A 646 -15.62 2.23 -18.28
N GLY A 647 -16.67 1.68 -17.64
CA GLY A 647 -18.03 1.59 -18.19
C GLY A 647 -18.18 0.52 -19.28
N THR A 648 -17.27 -0.43 -19.38
CA THR A 648 -17.32 -1.55 -20.34
C THR A 648 -18.11 -2.75 -19.80
N MET A 649 -18.29 -2.84 -18.47
CA MET A 649 -19.12 -3.83 -17.79
C MET A 649 -20.01 -3.15 -16.74
N THR A 650 -21.17 -3.76 -16.44
CA THR A 650 -22.01 -3.30 -15.32
C THR A 650 -21.63 -4.00 -14.02
N LYS A 651 -21.94 -3.37 -12.87
CA LYS A 651 -21.79 -3.99 -11.55
C LYS A 651 -22.45 -5.38 -11.51
N ASN A 652 -23.69 -5.48 -12.01
CA ASN A 652 -24.47 -6.71 -11.95
C ASN A 652 -23.82 -7.85 -12.77
N ASP A 653 -23.33 -7.56 -13.99
CA ASP A 653 -22.68 -8.56 -14.82
C ASP A 653 -21.43 -9.12 -14.14
N VAL A 654 -20.62 -8.24 -13.55
CA VAL A 654 -19.40 -8.63 -12.84
C VAL A 654 -19.69 -9.46 -11.61
N VAL A 655 -20.69 -9.04 -10.79
CA VAL A 655 -21.09 -9.78 -9.59
C VAL A 655 -21.58 -11.18 -9.96
N GLN A 656 -22.47 -11.30 -10.95
CA GLN A 656 -23.02 -12.60 -11.37
C GLN A 656 -21.94 -13.51 -11.97
N ALA A 657 -21.08 -12.99 -12.82
CA ALA A 657 -19.98 -13.77 -13.41
C ALA A 657 -19.02 -14.30 -12.33
N SER A 658 -18.63 -13.44 -11.38
CA SER A 658 -17.75 -13.82 -10.28
C SER A 658 -18.42 -14.83 -9.34
N ILE A 659 -19.69 -14.64 -8.96
CA ILE A 659 -20.43 -15.58 -8.13
C ILE A 659 -20.49 -16.95 -8.81
N HIS A 660 -20.81 -17.01 -10.09
CA HIS A 660 -20.86 -18.28 -10.84
C HIS A 660 -19.49 -18.99 -10.80
N GLN A 661 -18.40 -18.27 -11.03
CA GLN A 661 -17.05 -18.83 -10.99
C GLN A 661 -16.68 -19.37 -9.61
N TYR A 662 -16.90 -18.57 -8.54
CA TYR A 662 -16.57 -18.99 -7.17
C TYR A 662 -17.48 -20.09 -6.65
N ARG A 663 -18.74 -20.17 -7.09
CA ARG A 663 -19.63 -21.28 -6.79
C ARG A 663 -19.12 -22.60 -7.36
N ASN A 664 -18.59 -22.59 -8.58
CA ASN A 664 -17.98 -23.78 -9.18
C ASN A 664 -16.74 -24.23 -8.37
N VAL A 665 -15.89 -23.29 -7.95
CA VAL A 665 -14.76 -23.59 -7.06
C VAL A 665 -15.25 -24.12 -5.71
N PHE A 666 -16.31 -23.55 -5.14
CA PHE A 666 -16.91 -24.00 -3.88
C PHE A 666 -17.46 -25.43 -3.97
N ALA A 667 -18.20 -25.74 -5.03
CA ALA A 667 -18.73 -27.09 -5.27
C ALA A 667 -17.61 -28.13 -5.40
N ARG A 668 -16.55 -27.81 -6.15
CA ARG A 668 -15.35 -28.67 -6.25
C ARG A 668 -14.64 -28.83 -4.92
N THR A 669 -14.52 -27.76 -4.13
CA THR A 669 -13.95 -27.81 -2.77
C THR A 669 -14.76 -28.73 -1.88
N THR A 670 -16.08 -28.63 -1.90
CA THR A 670 -16.99 -29.47 -1.11
C THR A 670 -16.88 -30.94 -1.49
N ALA A 671 -16.83 -31.24 -2.80
CA ALA A 671 -16.64 -32.60 -3.30
C ALA A 671 -15.28 -33.22 -2.89
N ASN A 672 -14.26 -32.40 -2.70
CA ASN A 672 -12.89 -32.82 -2.41
C ASN A 672 -12.41 -32.43 -1.00
N LEU A 673 -13.31 -32.23 -0.05
CA LEU A 673 -12.97 -31.88 1.35
C LEU A 673 -11.99 -32.85 2.00
N GLY A 674 -11.94 -34.11 1.54
CA GLY A 674 -10.98 -35.11 1.99
C GLY A 674 -9.53 -34.67 1.79
N LEU A 675 -9.21 -33.97 0.71
CA LEU A 675 -7.85 -33.46 0.42
C LEU A 675 -7.46 -32.41 1.46
N LEU A 676 -8.34 -31.43 1.75
CA LEU A 676 -8.10 -30.43 2.80
C LEU A 676 -7.93 -31.08 4.18
N LYS A 677 -8.80 -32.04 4.54
CA LYS A 677 -8.68 -32.76 5.82
C LYS A 677 -7.37 -33.56 5.91
N ASN A 678 -6.93 -34.17 4.81
CA ASN A 678 -5.66 -34.89 4.73
C ASN A 678 -4.47 -33.91 4.87
N ALA A 679 -4.51 -32.75 4.22
CA ALA A 679 -3.50 -31.72 4.40
C ALA A 679 -3.42 -31.23 5.86
N MET A 680 -4.57 -31.05 6.56
CA MET A 680 -4.59 -30.73 7.99
C MET A 680 -3.93 -31.81 8.84
N ARG A 681 -4.27 -33.09 8.61
CA ARG A 681 -3.63 -34.23 9.32
C ARG A 681 -2.14 -34.25 9.08
N LYS A 682 -1.70 -34.11 7.83
CA LYS A 682 -0.29 -34.18 7.44
C LYS A 682 0.55 -33.04 8.03
N TYR A 683 0.10 -31.80 7.88
CA TYR A 683 0.93 -30.62 8.18
C TYR A 683 0.69 -30.04 9.57
N VAL A 684 -0.54 -30.14 10.13
CA VAL A 684 -0.86 -29.63 11.45
C VAL A 684 -0.70 -30.68 12.53
N LEU A 685 -1.18 -31.92 12.29
CA LEU A 685 -1.13 -33.00 13.27
C LEU A 685 0.11 -33.89 13.13
N ASN A 686 0.90 -33.72 12.06
CA ASN A 686 2.05 -34.55 11.73
C ASN A 686 1.71 -36.06 11.63
N GLU A 687 0.49 -36.39 11.18
CA GLU A 687 0.01 -37.75 11.01
C GLU A 687 0.38 -38.28 9.62
N PRO A 688 0.79 -39.55 9.50
CA PRO A 688 1.00 -40.18 8.20
C PRO A 688 -0.33 -40.33 7.46
N VAL A 689 -0.43 -39.74 6.26
CA VAL A 689 -1.62 -39.83 5.42
C VAL A 689 -1.52 -41.10 4.56
N GLN A 690 -2.43 -42.03 4.71
CA GLN A 690 -2.56 -43.18 3.80
C GLN A 690 -2.90 -42.66 2.40
N ARG A 691 -2.03 -42.93 1.43
CA ARG A 691 -2.38 -42.73 0.01
C ARG A 691 -3.50 -43.71 -0.33
N ARG A 692 -4.67 -43.22 -0.73
CA ARG A 692 -5.62 -44.08 -1.41
C ARG A 692 -4.94 -44.56 -2.71
N THR A 693 -4.70 -45.85 -2.76
CA THR A 693 -4.33 -46.58 -4.00
C THR A 693 -5.44 -46.43 -5.02
#